data_28565a5b63e0569bf665bdffa6277740
#
_entry.id   28565a5b63e0569bf665bdffa6277740
#
_cell.length_a   1.000
_cell.length_b   1.000
_cell.length_c   1.000
_cell.angle_alpha   90.00
_cell.angle_beta   90.00
_cell.angle_gamma   90.00
#
_symmetry.space_group_name_H-M   'P 1'
#
loop_
_entity.id
_entity.type
_entity.pdbx_description
1 polymer ?
#
loop_
_entity_poly.entity_id
_entity_poly.type
_entity_poly.pdbx_seq_one_letter_code
_entity_poly.pdbx_strand_id
1 'polypeptide(L)'
;MKLNNIFRGIVLTAVIGSAVTGCTEQIKFGDSFIEKTPGGDVTIDTIFNSAEYTQQFLTGIYKNQYYGLPFKAGDGNSHSYFSGQIEAMSDCWHNPTASVAMYNLVYNDYMTAASSNSIYGFDKENIWEMVHACYLLMENIDRVPDMDEDTKKQYVAEAKCLIASSYFNLFRMYGGLPLVTHSYDVNGDKLDAPRASVEKTLNYILKLYDEAINSGALPFAYSDDDVTTMKAHWTKAAAMAMKCRVLQFAASPLFNDDQPYYSGKYSMENASQDSLAWMGGKKPELWQQCKKACEDFFNENANNGNPYHLVEPTAQTTEAYRFAYRFAYISQASPEVIFETRVTDNNHNSKYCWAARQYMRTLDRQAYCPTQEFVEMFPWADGKPFNWEETEQAGELDHMFIKGDRKVGKQELQNVKYTRDPRLYETVSVNGQRDKVNVGDGKSTGQNVELYVGGTNAGTGPDKCVGVYATGYFHNKYIADGITGSAYEREKPHWVEMRLSDLYLIYAEALLQADGNNVKALEYIDKIRARVGLKGLAECNPSENLTTNKDSLLEELLRERACELGFENTRFFDMKRYKRTDLFSRTLHRLVIYRQVKDDATGEWETTTNKWYNGDRTNKKLNKNNDAWYEPSHFEYKRLPITTGARAWWNGFDVKWYLFPFPQTEVLKGYLVQNPGW
;
A
#
# COMPACT_ATOMS: atom_id res chain seq x y z
N MET A 1 6.28 10.33 68.02
CA MET A 1 7.52 10.63 67.25
C MET A 1 7.60 9.79 66.00
N LYS A 2 6.57 9.81 65.13
CA LYS A 2 6.56 9.06 63.86
C LYS A 2 5.70 9.72 62.73
N LEU A 3 5.14 10.92 62.95
CA LEU A 3 4.34 11.62 61.92
C LEU A 3 5.13 12.65 61.11
N ASN A 4 6.28 13.11 61.58
CA ASN A 4 7.03 14.17 60.91
C ASN A 4 7.93 13.70 59.73
N ASN A 5 8.15 12.39 59.60
CA ASN A 5 8.99 11.86 58.53
C ASN A 5 8.20 11.50 57.25
N ILE A 6 6.88 11.36 57.37
CA ILE A 6 6.01 11.10 56.21
C ILE A 6 5.74 12.39 55.42
N PHE A 7 5.62 13.53 56.15
CA PHE A 7 5.40 14.83 55.49
C PHE A 7 6.63 15.38 54.77
N ARG A 8 7.85 15.03 55.22
CA ARG A 8 9.08 15.43 54.51
C ARG A 8 9.33 14.59 53.24
N GLY A 9 8.89 13.35 53.19
CA GLY A 9 8.99 12.51 52.02
C GLY A 9 8.01 12.93 50.88
N ILE A 10 6.81 13.35 51.24
CA ILE A 10 5.77 13.77 50.28
C ILE A 10 6.11 15.15 49.68
N VAL A 11 6.68 16.07 50.45
CA VAL A 11 7.09 17.37 49.91
C VAL A 11 8.32 17.26 49.00
N LEU A 12 9.24 16.33 49.25
CA LEU A 12 10.41 16.15 48.40
C LEU A 12 10.05 15.44 47.07
N THR A 13 9.06 14.54 47.08
CA THR A 13 8.59 13.88 45.88
C THR A 13 7.73 14.80 45.02
N ALA A 14 6.99 15.74 45.60
CA ALA A 14 6.23 16.76 44.89
C ALA A 14 7.11 17.82 44.21
N VAL A 15 8.29 18.16 44.80
CA VAL A 15 9.23 19.15 44.24
C VAL A 15 10.09 18.52 43.13
N ILE A 16 10.37 17.22 43.14
CA ILE A 16 11.11 16.54 42.07
C ILE A 16 10.17 16.19 40.90
N GLY A 17 8.85 15.99 41.17
CA GLY A 17 7.85 15.78 40.11
C GLY A 17 7.53 17.04 39.29
N SER A 18 7.76 18.24 39.83
CA SER A 18 7.48 19.50 39.13
C SER A 18 8.68 20.05 38.33
N ALA A 19 9.86 19.45 38.45
CA ALA A 19 11.06 19.92 37.73
C ALA A 19 11.36 19.13 36.45
N VAL A 20 10.55 18.09 36.08
CA VAL A 20 10.75 17.27 34.87
C VAL A 20 9.59 17.41 33.86
N THR A 21 8.59 18.24 34.15
CA THR A 21 7.52 18.62 33.21
C THR A 21 7.80 19.92 32.47
N GLY A 22 9.06 20.27 32.32
CA GLY A 22 9.49 21.38 31.50
C GLY A 22 9.78 20.91 30.08
N CYS A 23 8.94 21.33 29.10
CA CYS A 23 9.17 21.33 27.66
C CYS A 23 9.01 20.02 26.92
N THR A 24 7.80 19.45 26.95
CA THR A 24 7.24 18.74 25.80
C THR A 24 5.74 19.05 25.69
N GLU A 25 5.36 20.31 25.65
CA GLU A 25 4.07 20.64 25.04
C GLU A 25 4.21 20.42 23.54
N GLN A 26 3.77 19.27 23.08
CA GLN A 26 3.51 19.05 21.67
C GLN A 26 2.50 20.10 21.24
N ILE A 27 2.89 20.99 20.33
CA ILE A 27 1.97 21.90 19.66
C ILE A 27 0.91 21.06 19.00
N LYS A 28 -0.32 21.08 19.53
CA LYS A 28 -1.46 20.38 18.92
C LYS A 28 -1.99 21.26 17.80
N PHE A 29 -1.78 20.84 16.57
CA PHE A 29 -2.39 21.44 15.39
C PHE A 29 -3.76 20.80 15.13
N GLY A 30 -4.77 21.60 14.83
CA GLY A 30 -6.16 21.22 14.62
C GLY A 30 -7.11 22.30 15.13
N ASP A 31 -8.41 22.05 15.12
CA ASP A 31 -9.44 22.99 15.59
C ASP A 31 -9.14 23.59 16.97
N SER A 32 -8.51 22.80 17.85
CA SER A 32 -8.05 23.26 19.16
C SER A 32 -6.86 24.23 19.12
N PHE A 33 -6.19 24.37 17.98
CA PHE A 33 -5.06 25.28 17.79
C PHE A 33 -5.51 26.69 17.38
N ILE A 34 -6.63 26.78 16.66
CA ILE A 34 -7.15 28.04 16.12
C ILE A 34 -8.26 28.65 17.01
N GLU A 35 -8.93 27.82 17.84
CA GLU A 35 -10.13 28.23 18.60
C GLU A 35 -9.90 28.68 20.05
N LYS A 36 -8.66 28.76 20.54
CA LYS A 36 -8.42 29.10 21.94
C LYS A 36 -8.24 30.60 22.19
N THR A 37 -8.89 31.06 23.26
CA THR A 37 -8.95 32.44 23.75
C THR A 37 -7.55 33.03 24.08
N PRO A 38 -7.35 34.38 23.97
CA PRO A 38 -6.06 35.03 24.17
C PRO A 38 -5.51 34.86 25.60
N GLY A 39 -4.37 34.18 25.73
CA GLY A 39 -3.71 34.04 27.03
C GLY A 39 -2.52 33.08 27.10
N GLY A 40 -2.19 32.39 26.00
CA GLY A 40 -1.09 31.43 25.98
C GLY A 40 -1.02 30.58 24.72
N ASP A 41 -1.83 30.86 23.73
CA ASP A 41 -1.96 30.01 22.53
C ASP A 41 -1.28 30.63 21.31
N VAL A 42 -0.74 29.76 20.45
CA VAL A 42 -0.07 30.12 19.20
C VAL A 42 -1.13 30.65 18.23
N THR A 43 -1.08 31.92 17.89
CA THR A 43 -1.98 32.59 16.94
C THR A 43 -1.39 32.53 15.52
N ILE A 44 -2.21 32.80 14.49
CA ILE A 44 -1.74 32.95 13.10
C ILE A 44 -0.58 33.97 13.03
N ASP A 45 -0.67 35.07 13.78
CA ASP A 45 0.40 36.06 13.85
C ASP A 45 1.68 35.51 14.48
N THR A 46 1.58 34.62 15.45
CA THR A 46 2.76 33.96 16.04
C THR A 46 3.43 33.01 15.02
N ILE A 47 2.65 32.24 14.28
CA ILE A 47 3.17 31.29 13.28
C ILE A 47 3.94 32.02 12.19
N PHE A 48 3.38 33.07 11.63
CA PHE A 48 3.95 33.79 10.49
C PHE A 48 4.82 35.00 10.88
N ASN A 49 5.23 35.05 12.13
CA ASN A 49 6.20 36.02 12.64
C ASN A 49 7.65 35.47 12.67
N SER A 50 7.84 34.18 12.40
CA SER A 50 9.15 33.53 12.43
C SER A 50 9.25 32.40 11.43
N ALA A 51 10.39 32.31 10.76
CA ALA A 51 10.72 31.21 9.86
C ALA A 51 10.64 29.86 10.56
N GLU A 52 11.13 29.76 11.81
CA GLU A 52 11.10 28.54 12.60
C GLU A 52 9.66 28.07 12.86
N TYR A 53 8.77 28.95 13.30
CA TYR A 53 7.37 28.57 13.53
C TYR A 53 6.62 28.23 12.25
N THR A 54 6.92 28.94 11.15
CA THR A 54 6.35 28.62 9.85
C THR A 54 6.82 27.25 9.34
N GLN A 55 8.09 26.89 9.57
CA GLN A 55 8.62 25.55 9.24
C GLN A 55 7.94 24.46 10.09
N GLN A 56 7.76 24.69 11.39
CA GLN A 56 7.03 23.78 12.28
C GLN A 56 5.58 23.61 11.82
N PHE A 57 4.95 24.69 11.37
CA PHE A 57 3.59 24.65 10.82
C PHE A 57 3.52 23.77 9.56
N LEU A 58 4.42 23.98 8.59
CA LEU A 58 4.51 23.13 7.41
C LEU A 58 4.76 21.65 7.77
N THR A 59 5.64 21.38 8.71
CA THR A 59 5.90 20.02 9.22
C THR A 59 4.64 19.41 9.84
N GLY A 60 3.84 20.23 10.53
CA GLY A 60 2.53 19.83 11.05
C GLY A 60 1.53 19.46 9.95
N ILE A 61 1.55 20.15 8.82
CA ILE A 61 0.73 19.83 7.65
C ILE A 61 1.11 18.46 7.08
N TYR A 62 2.41 18.19 6.92
CA TYR A 62 2.92 16.90 6.45
C TYR A 62 2.47 15.71 7.29
N LYS A 63 2.20 15.90 8.57
CA LYS A 63 1.69 14.86 9.46
C LYS A 63 0.35 14.26 8.99
N ASN A 64 -0.44 15.03 8.25
CA ASN A 64 -1.73 14.60 7.72
C ASN A 64 -1.63 13.94 6.33
N GLN A 65 -0.40 13.79 5.79
CA GLN A 65 -0.19 13.10 4.52
C GLN A 65 -0.50 11.61 4.66
N TYR A 66 -1.07 11.03 3.59
CA TYR A 66 -1.44 9.62 3.58
C TYR A 66 -0.25 8.70 3.89
N TYR A 67 -0.49 7.72 4.75
CA TYR A 67 0.45 6.67 5.12
C TYR A 67 -0.23 5.31 5.03
N GLY A 68 0.19 4.49 4.07
CA GLY A 68 -0.53 3.25 3.71
C GLY A 68 -0.15 2.02 4.52
N LEU A 69 0.89 2.08 5.35
CA LEU A 69 1.29 0.91 6.14
C LEU A 69 0.46 0.78 7.42
N PRO A 70 0.13 -0.47 7.84
CA PRO A 70 -0.71 -0.67 9.01
C PRO A 70 0.00 -0.25 10.30
N PHE A 71 -0.67 0.60 11.07
CA PHE A 71 -0.37 0.86 12.46
C PHE A 71 -1.04 -0.16 13.37
N LYS A 72 -0.75 -0.08 14.65
CA LYS A 72 -1.43 -0.87 15.67
C LYS A 72 -2.93 -0.58 15.65
N ALA A 73 -3.74 -1.63 15.52
CA ALA A 73 -5.18 -1.51 15.59
C ALA A 73 -5.59 -0.88 16.94
N GLY A 74 -6.34 0.22 16.88
CA GLY A 74 -6.88 0.93 18.04
C GLY A 74 -6.12 2.18 18.49
N ASP A 75 -5.07 2.61 17.80
CA ASP A 75 -4.30 3.79 18.17
C ASP A 75 -4.96 5.13 17.74
N GLY A 76 -6.25 5.17 17.44
CA GLY A 76 -7.02 6.39 17.25
C GLY A 76 -6.45 7.43 16.26
N ASN A 77 -5.45 7.05 15.48
CA ASN A 77 -4.80 7.90 14.51
C ASN A 77 -5.61 7.85 13.22
N SER A 78 -6.05 8.97 12.73
CA SER A 78 -6.86 9.08 11.51
C SER A 78 -6.26 8.39 10.29
N HIS A 79 -4.93 8.30 10.24
CA HIS A 79 -4.20 7.60 9.19
C HIS A 79 -4.30 6.06 9.25
N SER A 80 -4.75 5.52 10.38
CA SER A 80 -4.82 4.06 10.60
C SER A 80 -6.05 3.41 9.98
N TYR A 81 -7.06 4.16 9.61
CA TYR A 81 -8.30 3.60 9.05
C TYR A 81 -8.06 2.82 7.76
N PHE A 82 -7.07 3.22 6.97
CA PHE A 82 -6.83 2.64 5.66
C PHE A 82 -5.56 1.82 5.54
N SER A 83 -4.69 1.86 6.53
CA SER A 83 -3.41 1.16 6.46
C SER A 83 -3.59 -0.31 6.08
N GLY A 84 -3.24 -0.67 4.85
CA GLY A 84 -3.40 -1.99 4.27
C GLY A 84 -4.84 -2.40 3.90
N GLN A 85 -5.87 -1.66 4.30
CA GLN A 85 -7.26 -2.05 4.05
C GLN A 85 -7.66 -1.91 2.58
N ILE A 86 -7.10 -0.93 1.88
CA ILE A 86 -7.35 -0.74 0.44
C ILE A 86 -6.93 -1.99 -0.34
N GLU A 87 -5.76 -2.54 -0.05
CA GLU A 87 -5.30 -3.77 -0.70
C GLU A 87 -6.22 -4.96 -0.42
N ALA A 88 -6.72 -5.06 0.79
CA ALA A 88 -7.65 -6.13 1.14
C ALA A 88 -9.05 -5.99 0.49
N MET A 89 -9.31 -4.91 -0.25
CA MET A 89 -10.46 -4.81 -1.17
C MET A 89 -10.15 -5.36 -2.57
N SER A 90 -8.90 -5.67 -2.86
CA SER A 90 -8.49 -6.29 -4.13
C SER A 90 -8.68 -7.81 -4.12
N ASP A 91 -8.35 -8.44 -5.23
CA ASP A 91 -8.29 -9.90 -5.36
C ASP A 91 -6.97 -10.49 -4.85
N CYS A 92 -5.98 -9.65 -4.55
CA CYS A 92 -4.64 -10.07 -4.11
C CYS A 92 -4.53 -10.28 -2.61
N TRP A 93 -5.36 -9.60 -1.81
CA TRP A 93 -5.26 -9.60 -0.35
C TRP A 93 -6.61 -9.85 0.30
N HIS A 94 -6.57 -10.43 1.48
CA HIS A 94 -7.76 -10.76 2.25
C HIS A 94 -7.58 -10.37 3.72
N ASN A 95 -8.65 -9.87 4.33
CA ASN A 95 -8.69 -9.57 5.75
C ASN A 95 -9.77 -10.41 6.45
N PRO A 96 -9.40 -11.43 7.22
CA PRO A 96 -10.36 -12.28 7.93
C PRO A 96 -10.81 -11.68 9.28
N THR A 97 -10.30 -10.50 9.67
CA THR A 97 -10.49 -9.95 11.01
C THR A 97 -11.79 -9.16 11.12
N ALA A 98 -12.80 -9.74 11.76
CA ALA A 98 -14.13 -9.14 11.90
C ALA A 98 -14.18 -7.81 12.68
N SER A 99 -13.11 -7.44 13.40
CA SER A 99 -13.06 -6.19 14.17
C SER A 99 -12.70 -4.96 13.34
N VAL A 100 -12.29 -5.11 12.07
CA VAL A 100 -11.96 -3.98 11.21
C VAL A 100 -13.20 -3.50 10.43
N ALA A 101 -13.26 -2.20 10.20
CA ALA A 101 -14.38 -1.55 9.50
C ALA A 101 -14.63 -2.16 8.12
N MET A 102 -13.57 -2.51 7.38
CA MET A 102 -13.68 -3.12 6.08
C MET A 102 -14.47 -4.44 6.10
N TYR A 103 -14.17 -5.33 7.03
CA TYR A 103 -14.88 -6.61 7.14
C TYR A 103 -16.37 -6.38 7.37
N ASN A 104 -16.73 -5.50 8.29
CA ASN A 104 -18.13 -5.26 8.63
C ASN A 104 -18.89 -4.47 7.57
N LEU A 105 -18.26 -3.49 6.93
CA LEU A 105 -18.94 -2.55 6.04
C LEU A 105 -18.83 -2.99 4.58
N VAL A 106 -17.64 -3.36 4.12
CA VAL A 106 -17.40 -3.70 2.71
C VAL A 106 -17.74 -5.15 2.44
N TYR A 107 -17.14 -6.09 3.18
CA TYR A 107 -17.34 -7.52 2.91
C TYR A 107 -18.79 -7.97 3.14
N ASN A 108 -19.44 -7.44 4.16
CA ASN A 108 -20.82 -7.79 4.49
C ASN A 108 -21.88 -6.91 3.77
N ASP A 109 -21.45 -6.00 2.89
CA ASP A 109 -22.35 -5.05 2.18
C ASP A 109 -23.21 -4.21 3.14
N TYR A 110 -22.65 -3.80 4.27
CA TYR A 110 -23.32 -2.94 5.24
C TYR A 110 -22.99 -1.45 5.03
N MET A 111 -22.19 -1.12 4.03
CA MET A 111 -21.88 0.26 3.72
C MET A 111 -23.09 0.98 3.14
N THR A 112 -23.43 2.08 3.78
CA THR A 112 -24.46 3.02 3.34
C THR A 112 -23.92 4.44 3.44
N ALA A 113 -24.61 5.42 2.90
CA ALA A 113 -24.24 6.82 3.08
C ALA A 113 -24.19 7.24 4.56
N ALA A 114 -24.99 6.62 5.44
CA ALA A 114 -24.96 6.87 6.88
C ALA A 114 -23.75 6.24 7.60
N SER A 115 -23.17 5.16 7.06
CA SER A 115 -22.04 4.44 7.66
C SER A 115 -20.70 4.65 6.94
N SER A 116 -20.66 5.46 5.88
CA SER A 116 -19.48 5.65 5.02
C SER A 116 -18.27 6.22 5.74
N ASN A 117 -18.45 6.93 6.84
CA ASN A 117 -17.40 7.56 7.63
C ASN A 117 -16.43 6.58 8.31
N SER A 118 -16.73 5.28 8.29
CA SER A 118 -15.90 4.25 8.95
C SER A 118 -14.89 3.62 8.02
N ILE A 119 -14.91 3.94 6.71
CA ILE A 119 -13.92 3.49 5.74
C ILE A 119 -13.09 4.70 5.31
N TYR A 120 -12.78 4.95 4.07
CA TYR A 120 -12.08 6.18 3.68
C TYR A 120 -13.04 7.36 3.77
N GLY A 121 -13.08 7.99 4.94
CA GLY A 121 -14.06 9.03 5.24
C GLY A 121 -13.73 10.32 4.51
N PHE A 122 -14.67 10.83 3.74
CA PHE A 122 -14.59 12.15 3.13
C PHE A 122 -14.31 13.25 4.18
N ASP A 123 -14.78 13.06 5.39
CA ASP A 123 -14.72 14.00 6.52
C ASP A 123 -13.79 13.57 7.67
N LYS A 124 -13.05 12.45 7.54
CA LYS A 124 -12.32 11.88 8.70
C LYS A 124 -10.81 11.68 8.52
N GLU A 125 -10.29 11.90 7.33
CA GLU A 125 -8.86 11.69 7.05
C GLU A 125 -8.05 13.00 7.24
N ASN A 126 -8.58 13.98 7.95
CA ASN A 126 -7.97 15.30 8.16
C ASN A 126 -7.55 16.00 6.84
N ILE A 127 -8.13 15.56 5.71
CA ILE A 127 -7.78 16.08 4.40
C ILE A 127 -8.16 17.55 4.29
N TRP A 128 -9.35 17.90 4.78
CA TRP A 128 -9.84 19.28 4.72
C TRP A 128 -9.10 20.21 5.65
N GLU A 129 -8.68 19.73 6.83
CA GLU A 129 -7.76 20.45 7.71
C GLU A 129 -6.41 20.71 7.03
N MET A 130 -5.86 19.70 6.34
CA MET A 130 -4.62 19.85 5.60
C MET A 130 -4.77 20.85 4.46
N VAL A 131 -5.84 20.79 3.68
CA VAL A 131 -6.13 21.74 2.59
C VAL A 131 -6.25 23.17 3.15
N HIS A 132 -7.01 23.36 4.23
CA HIS A 132 -7.15 24.65 4.90
C HIS A 132 -5.80 25.18 5.39
N ALA A 133 -5.00 24.35 6.09
CA ALA A 133 -3.69 24.77 6.59
C ALA A 133 -2.70 25.12 5.47
N CYS A 134 -2.76 24.42 4.33
CA CYS A 134 -1.97 24.77 3.15
C CYS A 134 -2.35 26.15 2.60
N TYR A 135 -3.65 26.48 2.54
CA TYR A 135 -4.08 27.81 2.11
C TYR A 135 -3.69 28.88 3.12
N LEU A 136 -3.86 28.63 4.41
CA LEU A 136 -3.37 29.56 5.45
C LEU A 136 -1.89 29.84 5.29
N LEU A 137 -1.08 28.84 5.02
CA LEU A 137 0.36 29.00 4.77
C LEU A 137 0.59 29.88 3.53
N MET A 138 -0.03 29.56 2.40
CA MET A 138 0.15 30.31 1.15
C MET A 138 -0.29 31.76 1.24
N GLU A 139 -1.36 32.06 1.99
CA GLU A 139 -1.93 33.40 2.15
C GLU A 139 -1.11 34.29 3.13
N ASN A 140 -0.33 33.69 4.02
CA ASN A 140 0.37 34.41 5.08
C ASN A 140 1.89 34.35 4.99
N ILE A 141 2.48 33.51 4.15
CA ILE A 141 3.94 33.25 4.16
C ILE A 141 4.77 34.49 3.82
N ASP A 142 4.22 35.42 3.00
CA ASP A 142 4.87 36.68 2.64
C ASP A 142 5.14 37.59 3.86
N ARG A 143 4.37 37.41 4.93
CA ARG A 143 4.50 38.16 6.19
C ARG A 143 5.70 37.76 7.03
N VAL A 144 6.31 36.56 6.76
CA VAL A 144 7.41 36.02 7.56
C VAL A 144 8.68 36.87 7.34
N PRO A 145 9.17 37.57 8.36
CA PRO A 145 10.19 38.60 8.17
C PRO A 145 11.62 38.06 8.03
N ASP A 146 11.91 36.89 8.61
CA ASP A 146 13.22 36.24 8.68
C ASP A 146 13.35 35.02 7.76
N MET A 147 12.46 34.87 6.78
CA MET A 147 12.50 33.79 5.76
C MET A 147 12.88 34.39 4.41
N ASP A 148 13.85 33.76 3.73
CA ASP A 148 14.22 34.17 2.38
C ASP A 148 13.14 33.82 1.34
N GLU A 149 13.16 34.54 0.22
CA GLU A 149 12.12 34.43 -0.80
C GLU A 149 12.10 33.07 -1.51
N ASP A 150 13.21 32.38 -1.62
CA ASP A 150 13.29 31.08 -2.29
C ASP A 150 12.69 29.99 -1.38
N THR A 151 12.94 30.05 -0.07
CA THR A 151 12.28 29.20 0.93
C THR A 151 10.76 29.43 0.96
N LYS A 152 10.30 30.70 0.89
CA LYS A 152 8.87 31.02 0.79
C LYS A 152 8.23 30.38 -0.43
N LYS A 153 8.84 30.54 -1.61
CA LYS A 153 8.36 29.93 -2.86
C LYS A 153 8.34 28.39 -2.78
N GLN A 154 9.37 27.79 -2.16
CA GLN A 154 9.43 26.35 -1.97
C GLN A 154 8.27 25.87 -1.11
N TYR A 155 7.98 26.50 0.01
CA TYR A 155 6.88 26.12 0.90
C TYR A 155 5.50 26.28 0.22
N VAL A 156 5.32 27.30 -0.59
CA VAL A 156 4.12 27.46 -1.43
C VAL A 156 3.98 26.31 -2.43
N ALA A 157 5.06 25.92 -3.08
CA ALA A 157 5.05 24.81 -4.03
C ALA A 157 4.77 23.46 -3.34
N GLU A 158 5.35 23.21 -2.17
CA GLU A 158 5.07 22.03 -1.36
C GLU A 158 3.59 22.00 -0.91
N ALA A 159 3.03 23.12 -0.45
CA ALA A 159 1.63 23.22 -0.07
C ALA A 159 0.68 22.90 -1.23
N LYS A 160 0.98 23.36 -2.44
CA LYS A 160 0.21 23.01 -3.65
C LYS A 160 0.25 21.51 -3.94
N CYS A 161 1.41 20.86 -3.80
CA CYS A 161 1.55 19.42 -3.95
C CYS A 161 0.75 18.64 -2.89
N LEU A 162 0.77 19.09 -1.63
CA LEU A 162 0.00 18.49 -0.54
C LEU A 162 -1.51 18.57 -0.81
N ILE A 163 -2.02 19.72 -1.28
CA ILE A 163 -3.42 19.86 -1.69
C ILE A 163 -3.74 18.90 -2.84
N ALA A 164 -2.92 18.91 -3.90
CA ALA A 164 -3.14 18.07 -5.08
C ALA A 164 -3.17 16.58 -4.76
N SER A 165 -2.24 16.11 -3.92
CA SER A 165 -2.19 14.71 -3.46
C SER A 165 -3.44 14.32 -2.65
N SER A 166 -3.89 15.20 -1.77
CA SER A 166 -5.09 14.97 -0.95
C SER A 166 -6.35 14.90 -1.81
N TYR A 167 -6.48 15.83 -2.75
CA TYR A 167 -7.57 15.82 -3.72
C TYR A 167 -7.54 14.56 -4.59
N PHE A 168 -6.36 14.09 -5.00
CA PHE A 168 -6.27 12.86 -5.79
C PHE A 168 -6.72 11.62 -4.99
N ASN A 169 -6.39 11.55 -3.70
CA ASN A 169 -6.85 10.45 -2.85
C ASN A 169 -8.38 10.41 -2.75
N LEU A 170 -9.03 11.56 -2.57
CA LEU A 170 -10.49 11.64 -2.58
C LEU A 170 -11.08 11.42 -3.99
N PHE A 171 -10.44 11.95 -5.02
CA PHE A 171 -10.87 11.80 -6.41
C PHE A 171 -10.97 10.33 -6.83
N ARG A 172 -10.00 9.50 -6.47
CA ARG A 172 -10.04 8.06 -6.72
C ARG A 172 -11.21 7.35 -6.03
N MET A 173 -11.69 7.89 -4.92
CA MET A 173 -12.75 7.28 -4.13
C MET A 173 -14.14 7.80 -4.51
N TYR A 174 -14.26 9.10 -4.79
CA TYR A 174 -15.56 9.78 -4.87
C TYR A 174 -15.88 10.40 -6.25
N GLY A 175 -14.90 10.54 -7.14
CA GLY A 175 -15.08 11.27 -8.40
C GLY A 175 -14.95 12.78 -8.23
N GLY A 176 -15.85 13.56 -8.80
CA GLY A 176 -15.85 15.02 -8.67
C GLY A 176 -16.02 15.47 -7.23
N LEU A 177 -15.37 16.57 -6.83
CA LEU A 177 -15.24 17.05 -5.46
C LEU A 177 -15.57 18.55 -5.36
N PRO A 178 -15.97 19.06 -4.19
CA PRO A 178 -15.95 20.49 -3.91
C PRO A 178 -14.54 21.05 -4.06
N LEU A 179 -14.40 22.19 -4.72
CA LEU A 179 -13.08 22.81 -4.94
C LEU A 179 -12.86 23.94 -3.93
N VAL A 180 -11.99 23.71 -2.99
CA VAL A 180 -11.50 24.68 -2.01
C VAL A 180 -10.33 25.44 -2.61
N THR A 181 -10.42 26.78 -2.67
CA THR A 181 -9.44 27.65 -3.33
C THR A 181 -8.84 28.74 -2.43
N HIS A 182 -9.21 28.76 -1.15
CA HIS A 182 -8.72 29.68 -0.12
C HIS A 182 -8.91 29.08 1.27
N SER A 183 -8.31 29.69 2.28
CA SER A 183 -8.60 29.35 3.67
C SER A 183 -10.02 29.79 4.07
N TYR A 184 -10.61 29.15 5.07
CA TYR A 184 -11.94 29.51 5.56
C TYR A 184 -11.85 30.17 6.93
N ASP A 185 -12.60 31.26 7.12
CA ASP A 185 -12.89 31.77 8.47
C ASP A 185 -14.05 30.98 9.07
N VAL A 186 -13.77 30.18 10.09
CA VAL A 186 -14.77 29.35 10.79
C VAL A 186 -15.95 30.19 11.33
N ASN A 187 -15.74 31.49 11.59
CA ASN A 187 -16.73 32.39 12.16
C ASN A 187 -17.50 33.22 11.11
N GLY A 188 -17.09 33.26 9.87
CA GLY A 188 -17.62 34.16 8.85
C GLY A 188 -18.03 33.52 7.53
N ASP A 189 -17.33 32.49 7.09
CA ASP A 189 -17.53 31.92 5.77
C ASP A 189 -18.49 30.73 5.78
N LYS A 190 -19.51 30.79 4.96
CA LYS A 190 -20.22 29.56 4.59
C LYS A 190 -19.38 28.81 3.57
N LEU A 191 -19.10 27.53 3.82
CA LEU A 191 -18.50 26.64 2.84
C LEU A 191 -19.52 26.43 1.69
N ASP A 192 -19.57 27.36 0.75
CA ASP A 192 -20.42 27.29 -0.45
C ASP A 192 -19.56 26.80 -1.63
N ALA A 193 -19.04 25.58 -1.51
CA ALA A 193 -18.30 24.91 -2.58
C ALA A 193 -19.13 23.71 -3.08
N PRO A 194 -19.98 23.89 -4.10
CA PRO A 194 -20.74 22.78 -4.65
C PRO A 194 -19.82 21.76 -5.28
N ARG A 195 -20.24 20.50 -5.30
CA ARG A 195 -19.50 19.42 -5.94
C ARG A 195 -19.23 19.77 -7.41
N ALA A 196 -17.97 19.80 -7.80
CA ALA A 196 -17.52 20.03 -9.17
C ALA A 196 -17.55 18.74 -9.99
N SER A 197 -17.53 18.87 -11.33
CA SER A 197 -17.41 17.73 -12.22
C SER A 197 -16.05 17.01 -12.07
N VAL A 198 -15.99 15.75 -12.53
CA VAL A 198 -14.75 14.96 -12.59
C VAL A 198 -13.67 15.73 -13.35
N GLU A 199 -14.01 16.32 -14.50
CA GLU A 199 -13.07 17.10 -15.30
C GLU A 199 -12.54 18.34 -14.58
N LYS A 200 -13.42 19.11 -13.93
CA LYS A 200 -13.02 20.30 -13.16
C LYS A 200 -12.10 19.92 -12.00
N THR A 201 -12.41 18.80 -11.32
CA THR A 201 -11.58 18.29 -10.22
C THR A 201 -10.23 17.84 -10.73
N LEU A 202 -10.17 17.10 -11.85
CA LEU A 202 -8.92 16.71 -12.49
C LEU A 202 -8.07 17.94 -12.85
N ASN A 203 -8.68 18.91 -13.52
CA ASN A 203 -7.97 20.12 -13.95
C ASN A 203 -7.43 20.93 -12.75
N TYR A 204 -8.15 20.95 -11.64
CA TYR A 204 -7.69 21.57 -10.41
C TYR A 204 -6.46 20.87 -9.84
N ILE A 205 -6.46 19.53 -9.76
CA ILE A 205 -5.33 18.74 -9.30
C ILE A 205 -4.11 18.97 -10.20
N LEU A 206 -4.31 18.87 -11.52
CA LEU A 206 -3.23 19.07 -12.50
C LEU A 206 -2.66 20.49 -12.45
N LYS A 207 -3.51 21.50 -12.30
CA LYS A 207 -3.08 22.91 -12.16
C LYS A 207 -2.15 23.09 -10.96
N LEU A 208 -2.50 22.53 -9.80
CA LEU A 208 -1.68 22.63 -8.59
C LEU A 208 -0.30 21.99 -8.78
N TYR A 209 -0.25 20.78 -9.38
CA TYR A 209 1.03 20.14 -9.71
C TYR A 209 1.82 20.96 -10.74
N ASP A 210 1.18 21.46 -11.79
CA ASP A 210 1.85 22.25 -12.83
C ASP A 210 2.41 23.57 -12.28
N GLU A 211 1.68 24.23 -11.39
CA GLU A 211 2.16 25.43 -10.71
C GLU A 211 3.37 25.13 -9.81
N ALA A 212 3.37 24.00 -9.10
CA ALA A 212 4.51 23.58 -8.28
C ALA A 212 5.72 23.20 -9.14
N ILE A 213 5.52 22.38 -10.18
CA ILE A 213 6.57 21.93 -11.11
C ILE A 213 7.24 23.13 -11.80
N ASN A 214 6.45 24.11 -12.23
CA ASN A 214 6.92 25.27 -12.99
C ASN A 214 7.38 26.45 -12.12
N SER A 215 7.26 26.36 -10.80
CA SER A 215 7.68 27.40 -9.85
C SER A 215 9.18 27.66 -9.87
N GLY A 216 9.97 26.65 -10.26
CA GLY A 216 11.43 26.66 -10.14
C GLY A 216 11.94 26.55 -8.71
N ALA A 217 11.04 26.40 -7.71
CA ALA A 217 11.38 26.41 -6.30
C ALA A 217 11.64 25.00 -5.73
N LEU A 218 11.08 23.96 -6.34
CA LEU A 218 11.30 22.58 -5.86
C LEU A 218 12.59 22.01 -6.46
N PRO A 219 13.48 21.42 -5.64
CA PRO A 219 14.61 20.64 -6.16
C PRO A 219 14.07 19.42 -6.93
N PHE A 220 14.80 18.96 -7.94
CA PHE A 220 14.40 17.75 -8.67
C PHE A 220 14.51 16.51 -7.78
N ALA A 221 15.58 16.41 -7.01
CA ALA A 221 15.82 15.37 -6.00
C ALA A 221 16.63 15.98 -4.86
N TYR A 222 16.51 15.42 -3.66
CA TYR A 222 17.40 15.77 -2.54
C TYR A 222 18.70 14.96 -2.62
N SER A 223 19.80 15.57 -2.15
CA SER A 223 21.11 14.90 -2.08
C SER A 223 21.12 13.83 -0.99
N ASP A 224 22.11 12.94 -1.02
CA ASP A 224 22.27 11.90 0.02
C ASP A 224 22.50 12.48 1.42
N ASP A 225 23.10 13.67 1.50
CA ASP A 225 23.29 14.39 2.76
C ASP A 225 21.96 14.87 3.37
N ASP A 226 20.94 15.10 2.54
CA ASP A 226 19.61 15.55 2.94
C ASP A 226 18.62 14.41 3.23
N VAL A 227 19.00 13.16 2.98
CA VAL A 227 18.13 11.97 3.06
C VAL A 227 17.43 11.82 4.42
N THR A 228 18.10 12.22 5.51
CA THR A 228 17.55 12.05 6.85
C THR A 228 16.48 13.06 7.23
N THR A 229 16.48 14.24 6.62
CA THR A 229 15.63 15.37 7.01
C THR A 229 14.65 15.79 5.93
N MET A 230 15.06 15.81 4.67
CA MET A 230 14.31 16.42 3.58
C MET A 230 13.68 15.44 2.59
N LYS A 231 14.11 14.17 2.55
CA LYS A 231 13.70 13.22 1.48
C LYS A 231 12.20 12.94 1.42
N ALA A 232 11.47 13.14 2.52
CA ALA A 232 10.01 13.01 2.54
C ALA A 232 9.26 14.30 2.15
N HIS A 233 9.99 15.39 1.89
CA HIS A 233 9.42 16.62 1.35
C HIS A 233 9.14 16.48 -0.14
N TRP A 234 8.20 17.26 -0.64
CA TRP A 234 7.90 17.28 -2.06
C TRP A 234 9.08 17.78 -2.88
N THR A 235 9.35 17.08 -3.97
CA THR A 235 10.32 17.44 -4.99
C THR A 235 9.62 17.67 -6.33
N LYS A 236 10.29 18.31 -7.27
CA LYS A 236 9.80 18.44 -8.66
C LYS A 236 9.54 17.06 -9.26
N ALA A 237 10.44 16.09 -9.03
CA ALA A 237 10.26 14.71 -9.49
C ALA A 237 9.02 14.04 -8.90
N ALA A 238 8.78 14.22 -7.59
CA ALA A 238 7.58 13.69 -6.94
C ALA A 238 6.29 14.27 -7.55
N ALA A 239 6.24 15.59 -7.76
CA ALA A 239 5.10 16.25 -8.39
C ALA A 239 4.87 15.77 -9.84
N MET A 240 5.94 15.63 -10.65
CA MET A 240 5.85 15.11 -12.00
C MET A 240 5.37 13.66 -12.06
N ALA A 241 5.90 12.79 -11.21
CA ALA A 241 5.52 11.39 -11.16
C ALA A 241 4.07 11.19 -10.67
N MET A 242 3.65 11.94 -9.66
CA MET A 242 2.25 11.91 -9.19
C MET A 242 1.29 12.45 -10.25
N LYS A 243 1.66 13.47 -11.02
CA LYS A 243 0.87 13.93 -12.17
C LYS A 243 0.66 12.82 -13.20
N CYS A 244 1.67 11.97 -13.47
CA CYS A 244 1.51 10.81 -14.36
C CYS A 244 0.45 9.83 -13.81
N ARG A 245 0.48 9.52 -12.52
CA ARG A 245 -0.50 8.62 -11.88
C ARG A 245 -1.91 9.21 -11.89
N VAL A 246 -2.05 10.51 -11.67
CA VAL A 246 -3.35 11.21 -11.77
C VAL A 246 -3.94 11.07 -13.17
N LEU A 247 -3.12 11.33 -14.20
CA LEU A 247 -3.54 11.22 -15.61
C LEU A 247 -3.87 9.77 -15.99
N GLN A 248 -3.06 8.79 -15.57
CA GLN A 248 -3.35 7.36 -15.77
C GLN A 248 -4.73 6.99 -15.22
N PHE A 249 -5.03 7.38 -13.97
CA PHE A 249 -6.30 7.06 -13.35
C PHE A 249 -7.47 7.73 -14.06
N ALA A 250 -7.34 9.02 -14.36
CA ALA A 250 -8.37 9.80 -15.02
C ALA A 250 -8.64 9.36 -16.47
N ALA A 251 -7.60 8.93 -17.19
CA ALA A 251 -7.70 8.42 -18.55
C ALA A 251 -8.34 7.03 -18.65
N SER A 252 -8.45 6.33 -17.54
CA SER A 252 -8.94 4.93 -17.50
C SER A 252 -10.48 4.85 -17.57
N PRO A 253 -11.04 3.71 -17.97
CA PRO A 253 -12.47 3.56 -18.32
C PRO A 253 -13.48 3.92 -17.22
N LEU A 254 -13.08 3.94 -15.93
CA LEU A 254 -14.01 4.33 -14.86
C LEU A 254 -14.56 5.74 -15.09
N PHE A 255 -13.68 6.69 -15.41
CA PHE A 255 -14.03 8.08 -15.64
C PHE A 255 -14.08 8.47 -17.11
N ASN A 256 -13.30 7.80 -17.95
CA ASN A 256 -13.08 8.16 -19.36
C ASN A 256 -13.59 7.06 -20.30
N ASP A 257 -14.92 7.00 -20.42
CA ASP A 257 -15.61 6.06 -21.29
C ASP A 257 -16.77 6.76 -22.02
N ASP A 258 -17.34 6.12 -23.04
CA ASP A 258 -18.47 6.65 -23.79
C ASP A 258 -19.76 6.71 -22.96
N GLN A 259 -19.84 5.89 -21.92
CA GLN A 259 -20.98 5.84 -20.99
C GLN A 259 -20.50 5.89 -19.53
N PRO A 260 -21.29 6.46 -18.61
CA PRO A 260 -20.99 6.41 -17.19
C PRO A 260 -21.01 4.97 -16.68
N TYR A 261 -20.24 4.69 -15.63
CA TYR A 261 -20.14 3.35 -15.05
C TYR A 261 -21.44 2.82 -14.45
N TYR A 262 -22.37 3.70 -14.12
CA TYR A 262 -23.66 3.41 -13.50
C TYR A 262 -24.80 3.96 -14.36
N SER A 263 -25.73 3.08 -14.77
CA SER A 263 -26.88 3.43 -15.62
C SER A 263 -28.25 3.20 -14.93
N GLY A 264 -28.24 2.98 -13.61
CA GLY A 264 -29.48 2.68 -12.84
C GLY A 264 -30.44 3.86 -12.70
N LYS A 265 -31.72 3.56 -12.49
CA LYS A 265 -32.85 4.51 -12.48
C LYS A 265 -33.06 5.30 -11.18
N TYR A 266 -32.13 5.30 -10.24
CA TYR A 266 -32.37 5.97 -8.97
C TYR A 266 -31.87 7.42 -8.96
N SER A 267 -32.47 8.24 -8.13
CA SER A 267 -32.35 9.67 -7.79
C SER A 267 -31.03 10.42 -8.06
N MET A 268 -30.06 9.78 -8.70
CA MET A 268 -28.72 10.24 -9.02
C MET A 268 -28.50 10.44 -10.52
N GLU A 269 -29.56 10.57 -11.30
CA GLU A 269 -29.47 11.02 -12.70
C GLU A 269 -28.61 12.27 -12.81
N ASN A 270 -28.71 13.16 -11.84
CA ASN A 270 -27.95 14.41 -11.80
C ASN A 270 -26.44 14.19 -11.69
N ALA A 271 -25.97 13.22 -10.91
CA ALA A 271 -24.52 12.99 -10.78
C ALA A 271 -23.88 12.53 -12.08
N SER A 272 -24.56 11.74 -12.90
CA SER A 272 -24.11 11.35 -14.23
C SER A 272 -24.34 12.47 -15.26
N GLN A 273 -25.49 13.11 -15.25
CA GLN A 273 -25.83 14.22 -16.18
C GLN A 273 -24.88 15.40 -16.00
N ASP A 274 -24.56 15.76 -14.78
CA ASP A 274 -23.64 16.86 -14.45
C ASP A 274 -22.16 16.48 -14.54
N SER A 275 -21.85 15.28 -15.02
CA SER A 275 -20.48 14.74 -15.12
C SER A 275 -19.73 14.72 -13.79
N LEU A 276 -20.44 14.50 -12.67
CA LEU A 276 -19.85 14.47 -11.32
C LEU A 276 -19.15 13.14 -11.01
N ALA A 277 -19.49 12.07 -11.76
CA ALA A 277 -18.97 10.73 -11.56
C ALA A 277 -18.25 10.16 -12.79
N TRP A 278 -18.14 10.91 -13.88
CA TRP A 278 -17.44 10.56 -15.12
C TRP A 278 -17.13 11.81 -15.96
N MET A 279 -16.38 11.68 -17.07
CA MET A 279 -15.94 12.82 -17.91
C MET A 279 -17.02 13.41 -18.84
N GLY A 280 -18.21 12.81 -18.88
CA GLY A 280 -19.25 13.21 -19.83
C GLY A 280 -19.03 12.69 -21.25
N GLY A 281 -18.12 11.74 -21.44
CA GLY A 281 -17.71 11.15 -22.71
C GLY A 281 -16.24 10.78 -22.71
N LYS A 282 -15.82 9.99 -23.73
CA LYS A 282 -14.44 9.56 -23.88
C LYS A 282 -13.54 10.67 -24.41
N LYS A 283 -12.40 10.87 -23.76
CA LYS A 283 -11.36 11.88 -24.05
C LYS A 283 -10.02 11.17 -24.30
N PRO A 284 -9.74 10.75 -25.55
CA PRO A 284 -8.52 10.02 -25.89
C PRO A 284 -7.23 10.80 -25.59
N GLU A 285 -7.31 12.13 -25.59
CA GLU A 285 -6.21 13.03 -25.29
C GLU A 285 -5.63 12.85 -23.88
N LEU A 286 -6.39 12.31 -22.92
CA LEU A 286 -5.89 12.08 -21.57
C LEU A 286 -4.76 11.05 -21.54
N TRP A 287 -4.84 9.99 -22.37
CA TRP A 287 -3.73 9.03 -22.51
C TRP A 287 -2.50 9.65 -23.19
N GLN A 288 -2.70 10.55 -24.17
CA GLN A 288 -1.59 11.30 -24.77
C GLN A 288 -0.92 12.23 -23.74
N GLN A 289 -1.72 12.89 -22.89
CA GLN A 289 -1.21 13.71 -21.79
C GLN A 289 -0.44 12.87 -20.77
N CYS A 290 -0.94 11.68 -20.41
CA CYS A 290 -0.26 10.76 -19.52
C CYS A 290 1.11 10.33 -20.09
N LYS A 291 1.13 9.91 -21.35
CA LYS A 291 2.37 9.54 -22.07
C LYS A 291 3.38 10.70 -22.04
N LYS A 292 2.94 11.89 -22.43
CA LYS A 292 3.80 13.08 -22.44
C LYS A 292 4.34 13.42 -21.05
N ALA A 293 3.51 13.35 -20.00
CA ALA A 293 3.94 13.62 -18.64
C ALA A 293 5.04 12.64 -18.18
N CYS A 294 4.94 11.36 -18.55
CA CYS A 294 5.99 10.38 -18.28
C CYS A 294 7.28 10.70 -19.06
N GLU A 295 7.17 11.05 -20.34
CA GLU A 295 8.31 11.45 -21.17
C GLU A 295 9.01 12.70 -20.60
N ASP A 296 8.24 13.69 -20.15
CA ASP A 296 8.76 14.90 -19.52
C ASP A 296 9.54 14.54 -18.23
N PHE A 297 9.03 13.61 -17.41
CA PHE A 297 9.75 13.11 -16.22
C PHE A 297 11.08 12.46 -16.61
N PHE A 298 11.09 11.54 -17.59
CA PHE A 298 12.31 10.85 -17.98
C PHE A 298 13.36 11.80 -18.56
N ASN A 299 12.93 12.78 -19.35
CA ASN A 299 13.82 13.82 -19.87
C ASN A 299 14.43 14.66 -18.74
N GLU A 300 13.61 15.07 -17.78
CA GLU A 300 14.07 15.85 -16.63
C GLU A 300 14.99 15.02 -15.72
N ASN A 301 14.69 13.74 -15.52
CA ASN A 301 15.55 12.83 -14.79
C ASN A 301 16.94 12.70 -15.45
N ALA A 302 16.97 12.56 -16.76
CA ALA A 302 18.22 12.52 -17.54
C ALA A 302 19.00 13.85 -17.45
N ASN A 303 18.32 14.99 -17.55
CA ASN A 303 18.93 16.32 -17.43
C ASN A 303 19.57 16.55 -16.05
N ASN A 304 19.05 15.89 -15.00
CA ASN A 304 19.58 15.95 -13.65
C ASN A 304 20.56 14.80 -13.31
N GLY A 305 21.06 14.07 -14.30
CA GLY A 305 22.06 13.01 -14.10
C GLY A 305 21.49 11.67 -13.64
N ASN A 306 20.19 11.42 -13.85
CA ASN A 306 19.48 10.18 -13.50
C ASN A 306 19.55 9.83 -12.01
N PRO A 307 19.19 10.72 -11.07
CA PRO A 307 19.13 10.38 -9.67
C PRO A 307 18.16 9.21 -9.39
N TYR A 308 17.12 9.08 -10.20
CA TYR A 308 16.18 7.97 -10.12
C TYR A 308 16.51 6.90 -11.18
N HIS A 309 16.82 5.69 -10.71
CA HIS A 309 17.11 4.53 -11.56
C HIS A 309 16.71 3.23 -10.86
N LEU A 310 16.52 2.15 -11.62
CA LEU A 310 16.22 0.85 -11.04
C LEU A 310 17.41 0.32 -10.23
N VAL A 311 17.10 -0.33 -9.11
CA VAL A 311 18.12 -1.04 -8.32
C VAL A 311 18.57 -2.27 -9.09
N GLU A 312 19.86 -2.32 -9.46
CA GLU A 312 20.43 -3.44 -10.18
C GLU A 312 20.87 -4.56 -9.23
N PRO A 313 20.62 -5.83 -9.57
CA PRO A 313 21.10 -6.94 -8.77
C PRO A 313 22.63 -7.05 -8.85
N THR A 314 23.27 -7.33 -7.73
CA THR A 314 24.74 -7.44 -7.64
C THR A 314 25.30 -8.72 -8.24
N ALA A 315 24.46 -9.70 -8.51
CA ALA A 315 24.79 -10.99 -9.13
C ALA A 315 23.54 -11.60 -9.77
N GLN A 316 23.74 -12.57 -10.65
CA GLN A 316 22.66 -13.32 -11.30
C GLN A 316 22.22 -14.52 -10.44
N THR A 317 21.78 -14.25 -9.22
CA THR A 317 21.29 -15.25 -8.28
C THR A 317 19.95 -14.86 -7.71
N THR A 318 19.14 -15.83 -7.30
CA THR A 318 17.83 -15.57 -6.70
C THR A 318 17.91 -14.65 -5.48
N GLU A 319 18.95 -14.78 -4.67
CA GLU A 319 19.19 -13.95 -3.50
C GLU A 319 19.47 -12.50 -3.88
N ALA A 320 20.29 -12.27 -4.92
CA ALA A 320 20.58 -10.92 -5.42
C ALA A 320 19.35 -10.28 -6.06
N TYR A 321 18.55 -11.04 -6.80
CA TYR A 321 17.29 -10.59 -7.36
C TYR A 321 16.26 -10.21 -6.28
N ARG A 322 16.12 -11.06 -5.27
CA ARG A 322 15.26 -10.80 -4.10
C ARG A 322 15.73 -9.55 -3.35
N PHE A 323 17.03 -9.40 -3.15
CA PHE A 323 17.60 -8.24 -2.50
C PHE A 323 17.34 -6.96 -3.28
N ALA A 324 17.58 -6.94 -4.59
CA ALA A 324 17.35 -5.78 -5.45
C ALA A 324 15.87 -5.32 -5.38
N TYR A 325 14.93 -6.27 -5.48
CA TYR A 325 13.51 -5.96 -5.34
C TYR A 325 13.17 -5.41 -3.94
N ARG A 326 13.65 -6.06 -2.87
CA ARG A 326 13.39 -5.62 -1.50
C ARG A 326 13.97 -4.24 -1.22
N PHE A 327 15.20 -3.98 -1.65
CA PHE A 327 15.88 -2.69 -1.47
C PHE A 327 15.11 -1.55 -2.14
N ALA A 328 14.49 -1.81 -3.29
CA ALA A 328 13.74 -0.82 -4.05
C ALA A 328 12.60 -0.14 -3.27
N TYR A 329 11.97 -0.84 -2.32
CA TYR A 329 10.83 -0.31 -1.56
C TYR A 329 11.05 -0.21 -0.05
N ILE A 330 12.06 -0.87 0.52
CA ILE A 330 12.25 -0.88 1.98
C ILE A 330 13.31 0.12 2.45
N SER A 331 14.27 0.46 1.59
CA SER A 331 15.37 1.34 1.96
C SER A 331 15.06 2.80 1.67
N GLN A 332 15.27 3.65 2.67
CA GLN A 332 15.20 5.10 2.50
C GLN A 332 16.29 5.64 1.54
N ALA A 333 17.36 4.88 1.32
CA ALA A 333 18.43 5.21 0.37
C ALA A 333 18.17 4.65 -1.04
N SER A 334 17.01 4.04 -1.31
CA SER A 334 16.71 3.49 -2.63
C SER A 334 16.64 4.57 -3.71
N PRO A 335 17.36 4.41 -4.83
CA PRO A 335 17.27 5.32 -5.97
C PRO A 335 15.95 5.16 -6.75
N GLU A 336 15.15 4.13 -6.46
CA GLU A 336 13.83 3.98 -7.08
C GLU A 336 12.75 4.83 -6.40
N VAL A 337 12.91 5.20 -5.13
CA VAL A 337 11.89 5.91 -4.36
C VAL A 337 11.86 7.38 -4.79
N ILE A 338 10.78 7.76 -5.47
CA ILE A 338 10.55 9.13 -5.94
C ILE A 338 9.81 9.95 -4.90
N PHE A 339 8.81 9.33 -4.23
CA PHE A 339 8.01 9.99 -3.22
C PHE A 339 7.61 9.02 -2.11
N GLU A 340 7.76 9.45 -0.87
CA GLU A 340 7.48 8.66 0.32
C GLU A 340 6.85 9.48 1.44
N THR A 341 6.12 8.81 2.33
CA THR A 341 5.67 9.39 3.60
C THR A 341 6.40 8.71 4.74
N ARG A 342 6.94 9.50 5.66
CA ARG A 342 7.64 9.04 6.85
C ARG A 342 6.84 9.29 8.11
N VAL A 343 6.94 8.38 9.07
CA VAL A 343 6.40 8.53 10.41
C VAL A 343 7.56 8.65 11.39
N THR A 344 7.56 9.72 12.17
CA THR A 344 8.65 10.06 13.10
C THR A 344 8.36 9.68 14.55
N ASP A 345 7.20 9.09 14.84
CA ASP A 345 6.84 8.69 16.20
C ASP A 345 7.75 7.60 16.73
N ASN A 346 8.47 7.90 17.81
CA ASN A 346 9.42 7.00 18.47
C ASN A 346 8.80 5.71 18.99
N ASN A 347 7.49 5.70 19.29
CA ASN A 347 6.80 4.49 19.74
C ASN A 347 6.51 3.50 18.59
N HIS A 348 6.50 3.96 17.36
CA HIS A 348 6.20 3.16 16.19
C HIS A 348 7.45 2.68 15.44
N ASN A 349 8.54 3.44 15.51
CA ASN A 349 9.75 3.19 14.73
C ASN A 349 10.50 1.90 15.08
N SER A 350 10.59 1.55 16.36
CA SER A 350 11.24 0.30 16.78
C SER A 350 10.33 -0.92 16.69
N LYS A 351 9.02 -0.69 16.67
CA LYS A 351 8.00 -1.76 16.66
C LYS A 351 7.47 -2.05 15.27
N TYR A 352 7.85 -1.29 14.26
CA TYR A 352 7.20 -1.33 12.96
C TYR A 352 7.43 -2.64 12.20
N CYS A 353 8.65 -3.03 11.97
CA CYS A 353 8.90 -4.35 11.41
C CYS A 353 8.38 -5.45 12.36
N TRP A 354 8.35 -5.19 13.65
CA TRP A 354 7.75 -6.06 14.66
C TRP A 354 6.22 -5.98 14.62
N ALA A 355 5.62 -4.79 14.56
CA ALA A 355 4.17 -4.62 14.48
C ALA A 355 3.63 -5.14 13.15
N ALA A 356 4.26 -4.84 12.03
CA ALA A 356 3.92 -5.43 10.74
C ALA A 356 3.98 -6.96 10.81
N ARG A 357 5.03 -7.51 11.41
CA ARG A 357 5.15 -8.95 11.61
C ARG A 357 4.10 -9.48 12.59
N GLN A 358 3.86 -8.81 13.71
CA GLN A 358 2.88 -9.21 14.70
C GLN A 358 1.46 -9.18 14.14
N TYR A 359 1.10 -8.13 13.37
CA TYR A 359 -0.23 -8.03 12.76
C TYR A 359 -0.39 -8.84 11.49
N MET A 360 0.70 -9.07 10.77
CA MET A 360 0.68 -9.75 9.49
C MET A 360 1.00 -11.24 9.58
N ARG A 361 1.55 -11.69 10.71
CA ARG A 361 2.03 -13.07 10.90
C ARG A 361 1.61 -13.77 12.17
N THR A 362 0.88 -13.13 13.10
CA THR A 362 0.42 -13.86 14.29
C THR A 362 -0.80 -14.71 13.96
N LEU A 363 -0.84 -15.90 14.54
CA LEU A 363 -1.94 -16.88 14.37
C LEU A 363 -3.32 -16.28 14.67
N ASP A 364 -3.38 -15.25 15.53
CA ASP A 364 -4.64 -14.68 16.02
C ASP A 364 -5.05 -13.38 15.34
N ARG A 365 -4.16 -12.74 14.56
CA ARG A 365 -4.35 -11.34 14.11
C ARG A 365 -3.87 -11.07 12.69
N GLN A 366 -3.83 -12.06 11.84
CA GLN A 366 -3.50 -11.85 10.42
C GLN A 366 -4.58 -11.00 9.76
N ALA A 367 -4.28 -9.73 9.61
CA ALA A 367 -5.21 -8.78 9.00
C ALA A 367 -5.03 -8.65 7.48
N TYR A 368 -3.86 -9.04 6.96
CA TYR A 368 -3.49 -8.83 5.55
C TYR A 368 -2.87 -10.09 5.00
N CYS A 369 -3.70 -10.95 4.44
CA CYS A 369 -3.29 -12.26 3.96
C CYS A 369 -3.26 -12.26 2.42
N PRO A 370 -2.12 -12.61 1.78
CA PRO A 370 -2.09 -12.84 0.34
C PRO A 370 -3.03 -13.97 -0.06
N THR A 371 -3.79 -13.80 -1.13
CA THR A 371 -4.71 -14.83 -1.65
C THR A 371 -3.98 -15.83 -2.52
N GLN A 372 -4.61 -16.99 -2.78
CA GLN A 372 -4.09 -17.96 -3.75
C GLN A 372 -4.01 -17.34 -5.15
N GLU A 373 -5.01 -16.56 -5.55
CA GLU A 373 -5.04 -15.84 -6.82
C GLU A 373 -3.83 -14.93 -7.00
N PHE A 374 -3.42 -14.23 -5.95
CA PHE A 374 -2.23 -13.38 -5.99
C PHE A 374 -0.95 -14.20 -6.17
N VAL A 375 -0.82 -15.30 -5.44
CA VAL A 375 0.33 -16.21 -5.55
C VAL A 375 0.43 -16.83 -6.94
N GLU A 376 -0.69 -17.12 -7.58
CA GLU A 376 -0.74 -17.65 -8.94
C GLU A 376 -0.32 -16.63 -10.01
N MET A 377 -0.47 -15.32 -9.75
CA MET A 377 0.00 -14.27 -10.67
C MET A 377 1.51 -14.27 -10.90
N PHE A 378 2.29 -14.69 -9.91
CA PHE A 378 3.74 -14.75 -10.06
C PHE A 378 4.15 -15.90 -10.98
N PRO A 379 4.97 -15.64 -12.00
CA PRO A 379 5.41 -16.67 -12.94
C PRO A 379 6.40 -17.67 -12.31
N TRP A 380 6.76 -18.70 -13.05
CA TRP A 380 7.93 -19.51 -12.76
C TRP A 380 9.22 -18.68 -12.83
N ALA A 381 10.31 -19.18 -12.25
CA ALA A 381 11.58 -18.46 -12.20
C ALA A 381 12.20 -18.21 -13.59
N ASP A 382 11.78 -18.94 -14.61
CA ASP A 382 12.15 -18.71 -16.02
C ASP A 382 11.26 -17.68 -16.72
N GLY A 383 10.24 -17.15 -16.02
CA GLY A 383 9.33 -16.13 -16.49
C GLY A 383 8.03 -16.65 -17.14
N LYS A 384 7.86 -17.97 -17.30
CA LYS A 384 6.64 -18.55 -17.85
C LYS A 384 5.48 -18.44 -16.86
N PRO A 385 4.25 -18.23 -17.34
CA PRO A 385 3.07 -18.19 -16.47
C PRO A 385 2.96 -19.45 -15.60
N PHE A 386 2.50 -19.26 -14.37
CA PHE A 386 2.07 -20.35 -13.53
C PHE A 386 0.60 -20.67 -13.79
N ASN A 387 0.27 -21.95 -13.88
CA ASN A 387 -1.09 -22.45 -13.98
C ASN A 387 -1.26 -23.60 -12.99
N TRP A 388 -2.25 -23.48 -12.10
CA TRP A 388 -2.49 -24.47 -11.06
C TRP A 388 -2.87 -25.83 -11.65
N GLU A 389 -3.83 -25.84 -12.56
CA GLU A 389 -4.38 -27.05 -13.14
C GLU A 389 -3.34 -27.83 -13.96
N GLU A 390 -2.53 -27.13 -14.74
CA GLU A 390 -1.43 -27.73 -15.51
C GLU A 390 -0.35 -28.28 -14.59
N THR A 391 -0.02 -27.56 -13.50
CA THR A 391 0.99 -27.98 -12.51
C THR A 391 0.52 -29.20 -11.73
N GLU A 392 -0.77 -29.26 -11.38
CA GLU A 392 -1.39 -30.40 -10.73
C GLU A 392 -1.41 -31.63 -11.64
N GLN A 393 -1.81 -31.47 -12.89
CA GLN A 393 -1.81 -32.54 -13.90
C GLN A 393 -0.42 -33.07 -14.19
N ALA A 394 0.59 -32.21 -14.11
CA ALA A 394 1.99 -32.61 -14.27
C ALA A 394 2.57 -33.29 -13.03
N GLY A 395 1.86 -33.28 -11.88
CA GLY A 395 2.36 -33.80 -10.60
C GLY A 395 3.47 -32.93 -9.98
N GLU A 396 3.56 -31.66 -10.33
CA GLU A 396 4.64 -30.73 -9.95
C GLU A 396 4.21 -29.75 -8.82
N LEU A 397 3.03 -29.92 -8.22
CA LEU A 397 2.58 -29.05 -7.12
C LEU A 397 3.56 -29.04 -5.95
N ASP A 398 4.20 -30.18 -5.66
CA ASP A 398 5.20 -30.29 -4.60
C ASP A 398 6.42 -29.35 -4.81
N HIS A 399 6.66 -28.97 -6.05
CA HIS A 399 7.77 -28.11 -6.45
C HIS A 399 7.35 -26.69 -6.79
N MET A 400 6.09 -26.33 -6.56
CA MET A 400 5.59 -25.01 -6.96
C MET A 400 6.23 -23.83 -6.22
N PHE A 401 6.91 -24.06 -5.12
CA PHE A 401 7.62 -22.99 -4.39
C PHE A 401 9.10 -23.24 -4.28
N ILE A 402 9.50 -24.48 -3.97
CA ILE A 402 10.89 -24.82 -3.68
C ILE A 402 11.18 -26.22 -4.21
N LYS A 403 12.33 -26.37 -4.86
CA LYS A 403 12.88 -27.65 -5.31
C LYS A 403 14.29 -27.83 -4.75
N GLY A 404 14.64 -29.00 -4.26
CA GLY A 404 16.00 -29.30 -3.82
C GLY A 404 16.04 -30.28 -2.65
N ASP A 405 17.26 -30.72 -2.32
CA ASP A 405 17.53 -31.67 -1.25
C ASP A 405 17.41 -30.99 0.11
N ARG A 406 16.53 -31.52 0.95
CA ARG A 406 16.36 -31.04 2.32
C ARG A 406 16.95 -32.07 3.27
N LYS A 407 17.96 -31.67 4.02
CA LYS A 407 18.42 -32.45 5.16
C LYS A 407 17.69 -32.01 6.44
N VAL A 408 17.40 -33.01 7.25
CA VAL A 408 16.68 -32.93 8.51
C VAL A 408 17.55 -32.38 9.62
N GLY A 409 16.96 -31.60 10.52
CA GLY A 409 17.58 -31.10 11.74
C GLY A 409 17.80 -29.60 11.74
N LYS A 410 18.66 -29.11 12.64
CA LYS A 410 19.03 -27.67 12.73
C LYS A 410 19.91 -27.18 11.56
N GLN A 411 20.13 -28.01 10.56
CA GLN A 411 20.96 -27.63 9.42
C GLN A 411 20.15 -26.86 8.39
N GLU A 412 20.77 -25.82 7.83
CA GLU A 412 20.22 -25.05 6.73
C GLU A 412 19.88 -25.95 5.54
N LEU A 413 18.82 -25.58 4.82
CA LEU A 413 18.48 -26.23 3.55
C LEU A 413 19.67 -26.11 2.60
N GLN A 414 20.22 -27.25 2.20
CA GLN A 414 21.27 -27.30 1.18
C GLN A 414 20.63 -27.46 -0.20
N ASN A 415 21.15 -26.74 -1.21
CA ASN A 415 20.73 -26.81 -2.62
C ASN A 415 19.25 -26.43 -2.90
N VAL A 416 18.71 -25.53 -2.12
CA VAL A 416 17.33 -25.04 -2.35
C VAL A 416 17.28 -24.16 -3.60
N LYS A 417 16.47 -24.56 -4.55
CA LYS A 417 16.08 -23.73 -5.70
C LYS A 417 14.68 -23.16 -5.47
N TYR A 418 14.58 -21.89 -5.49
CA TYR A 418 13.29 -21.18 -5.56
C TYR A 418 12.78 -21.30 -6.99
N THR A 419 11.57 -21.81 -7.15
CA THR A 419 11.00 -22.19 -8.46
C THR A 419 10.17 -21.10 -9.11
N ARG A 420 9.81 -20.09 -8.35
CA ARG A 420 8.96 -18.97 -8.80
C ARG A 420 9.75 -17.66 -8.89
N ASP A 421 9.11 -16.66 -9.44
CA ASP A 421 9.55 -15.27 -9.46
C ASP A 421 10.15 -14.85 -8.10
N PRO A 422 11.36 -14.30 -8.04
CA PRO A 422 11.97 -13.85 -6.80
C PRO A 422 11.15 -12.88 -5.96
N ARG A 423 10.30 -12.07 -6.59
CA ARG A 423 9.40 -11.11 -5.91
C ARG A 423 8.36 -11.79 -5.05
N LEU A 424 7.91 -13.00 -5.43
CA LEU A 424 6.99 -13.79 -4.61
C LEU A 424 7.51 -13.96 -3.19
N TYR A 425 8.75 -14.37 -3.04
CA TYR A 425 9.34 -14.69 -1.73
C TYR A 425 9.63 -13.47 -0.86
N GLU A 426 9.66 -12.28 -1.46
CA GLU A 426 9.77 -11.03 -0.71
C GLU A 426 8.41 -10.46 -0.31
N THR A 427 7.35 -10.78 -1.07
CA THR A 427 6.00 -10.28 -0.85
C THR A 427 5.14 -11.23 -0.02
N VAL A 428 5.31 -12.54 -0.22
CA VAL A 428 4.54 -13.62 0.39
C VAL A 428 5.47 -14.61 1.07
N SER A 429 5.16 -15.02 2.29
CA SER A 429 5.82 -16.17 2.90
C SER A 429 5.11 -17.45 2.48
N VAL A 430 5.86 -18.34 1.84
CA VAL A 430 5.38 -19.64 1.36
C VAL A 430 5.98 -20.80 2.14
N ASN A 431 5.33 -21.96 2.09
CA ASN A 431 5.79 -23.14 2.80
C ASN A 431 7.21 -23.56 2.35
N GLY A 432 8.08 -23.78 3.33
CA GLY A 432 9.45 -24.22 3.12
C GLY A 432 10.47 -23.13 2.80
N GLN A 433 10.04 -21.91 2.54
CA GLN A 433 10.93 -20.75 2.39
C GLN A 433 11.74 -20.51 3.67
N ARG A 434 12.99 -20.07 3.53
CA ARG A 434 13.73 -19.51 4.67
C ARG A 434 13.04 -18.23 5.15
N ASP A 435 12.73 -18.19 6.45
CA ASP A 435 12.16 -17.00 7.05
C ASP A 435 13.18 -15.86 7.14
N LYS A 436 12.71 -14.62 7.00
CA LYS A 436 13.55 -13.44 7.19
C LYS A 436 14.04 -13.38 8.64
N VAL A 437 15.31 -13.13 8.82
CA VAL A 437 15.92 -12.93 10.14
C VAL A 437 15.59 -11.52 10.62
N ASN A 438 14.67 -11.41 11.55
CA ASN A 438 14.32 -10.15 12.18
C ASN A 438 14.40 -10.32 13.69
N VAL A 439 15.35 -9.65 14.32
CA VAL A 439 15.69 -9.84 15.73
C VAL A 439 14.77 -9.07 16.68
N GLY A 440 13.95 -8.17 16.15
CA GLY A 440 13.06 -7.34 16.97
C GLY A 440 11.97 -8.11 17.74
N ASP A 441 11.65 -9.35 17.34
CA ASP A 441 10.64 -10.20 18.00
C ASP A 441 11.22 -11.39 18.79
N GLY A 442 12.53 -11.60 18.76
CA GLY A 442 13.21 -12.71 19.41
C GLY A 442 12.82 -14.10 18.92
N LYS A 443 11.99 -14.21 17.90
CA LYS A 443 11.40 -15.48 17.41
C LYS A 443 11.84 -15.86 16.01
N SER A 444 12.38 -14.93 15.25
CA SER A 444 12.81 -15.16 13.88
C SER A 444 14.23 -15.67 13.88
N THR A 445 14.38 -16.96 13.63
CA THR A 445 15.66 -17.67 13.73
C THR A 445 16.29 -17.99 12.37
N GLY A 446 15.72 -17.46 11.25
CA GLY A 446 16.12 -17.86 9.91
C GLY A 446 15.76 -19.33 9.59
N GLN A 447 14.83 -19.91 10.35
CA GLN A 447 14.33 -21.27 10.10
C GLN A 447 13.36 -21.28 8.91
N ASN A 448 13.09 -22.45 8.37
CA ASN A 448 12.12 -22.59 7.31
C ASN A 448 10.70 -22.32 7.83
N VAL A 449 9.92 -21.64 6.99
CA VAL A 449 8.50 -21.41 7.21
C VAL A 449 7.73 -22.72 7.01
N GLU A 450 7.02 -23.14 8.04
CA GLU A 450 6.23 -24.37 8.05
C GLU A 450 4.74 -24.04 8.10
N LEU A 451 4.10 -23.94 6.93
CA LEU A 451 2.69 -23.56 6.77
C LEU A 451 1.73 -24.76 6.65
N TYR A 452 2.25 -25.98 6.71
CA TYR A 452 1.42 -27.18 6.69
C TYR A 452 0.70 -27.39 8.03
N VAL A 453 -0.40 -28.10 8.02
CA VAL A 453 -1.20 -28.40 9.22
C VAL A 453 -0.33 -29.05 10.30
N GLY A 454 -0.23 -28.38 11.44
CA GLY A 454 0.63 -28.78 12.55
C GLY A 454 2.08 -28.32 12.45
N GLY A 455 2.48 -27.56 11.42
CA GLY A 455 3.79 -26.93 11.31
C GLY A 455 4.03 -25.86 12.37
N THR A 456 5.29 -25.43 12.53
CA THR A 456 5.69 -24.47 13.57
C THR A 456 5.01 -23.11 13.40
N ASN A 457 4.74 -22.72 12.14
CA ASN A 457 4.10 -21.44 11.80
C ASN A 457 2.59 -21.59 11.54
N ALA A 458 2.05 -22.79 11.66
CA ALA A 458 0.65 -23.10 11.44
C ALA A 458 0.00 -23.74 12.68
N GLY A 459 -1.31 -23.57 12.80
CA GLY A 459 -2.10 -24.25 13.83
C GLY A 459 -2.55 -25.64 13.39
N THR A 460 -3.47 -26.21 14.15
CA THR A 460 -4.02 -27.57 13.93
C THR A 460 -5.47 -27.57 13.45
N GLY A 461 -6.04 -26.40 13.18
CA GLY A 461 -7.46 -26.25 12.85
C GLY A 461 -7.67 -25.62 11.48
N PRO A 462 -7.36 -26.32 10.36
CA PRO A 462 -7.48 -25.73 9.01
C PRO A 462 -8.92 -25.41 8.62
N ASP A 463 -9.91 -26.02 9.27
CA ASP A 463 -11.33 -25.80 8.99
C ASP A 463 -11.85 -24.45 9.47
N LYS A 464 -11.15 -23.81 10.42
CA LYS A 464 -11.58 -22.53 11.00
C LYS A 464 -11.31 -21.31 10.11
N CYS A 465 -10.55 -21.44 9.04
CA CYS A 465 -10.16 -20.35 8.14
C CYS A 465 -9.68 -19.07 8.87
N VAL A 466 -8.91 -19.24 9.94
CA VAL A 466 -8.35 -18.13 10.74
C VAL A 466 -6.84 -18.27 10.84
N GLY A 467 -6.17 -17.19 11.16
CA GLY A 467 -4.72 -17.16 11.23
C GLY A 467 -4.10 -17.53 9.88
N VAL A 468 -3.09 -18.40 9.87
CA VAL A 468 -2.45 -18.86 8.64
C VAL A 468 -3.44 -19.52 7.67
N TYR A 469 -4.46 -20.16 8.19
CA TYR A 469 -5.45 -20.83 7.36
C TYR A 469 -6.50 -19.90 6.74
N ALA A 470 -6.44 -18.61 7.03
CA ALA A 470 -7.28 -17.64 6.33
C ALA A 470 -7.05 -17.70 4.83
N THR A 471 -5.76 -17.74 4.41
CA THR A 471 -5.38 -17.88 2.99
C THR A 471 -4.29 -18.94 2.76
N GLY A 472 -3.63 -19.44 3.79
CA GLY A 472 -2.50 -20.37 3.70
C GLY A 472 -1.14 -19.69 3.58
N TYR A 473 -1.10 -18.36 3.66
CA TYR A 473 0.10 -17.55 3.44
C TYR A 473 0.26 -16.49 4.52
N PHE A 474 1.50 -16.02 4.69
CA PHE A 474 1.79 -14.82 5.46
C PHE A 474 2.20 -13.66 4.55
N HIS A 475 1.91 -12.46 4.98
CA HIS A 475 2.48 -11.25 4.42
C HIS A 475 3.98 -11.18 4.71
N ASN A 476 4.80 -10.82 3.72
CA ASN A 476 6.26 -10.76 3.84
C ASN A 476 6.87 -9.42 3.36
N LYS A 477 6.11 -8.62 2.63
CA LYS A 477 6.56 -7.30 2.17
C LYS A 477 6.73 -6.34 3.35
N TYR A 478 7.65 -5.40 3.25
CA TYR A 478 8.03 -4.47 4.32
C TYR A 478 8.59 -5.12 5.61
N ILE A 479 8.83 -6.43 5.60
CA ILE A 479 9.56 -7.08 6.68
C ILE A 479 11.04 -7.09 6.29
N ALA A 480 11.85 -6.37 7.05
CA ALA A 480 13.29 -6.33 6.84
C ALA A 480 13.94 -7.68 7.15
N ASP A 481 15.02 -8.01 6.45
CA ASP A 481 15.81 -9.24 6.61
C ASP A 481 17.26 -8.89 6.98
N GLY A 482 17.82 -9.63 7.94
CA GLY A 482 19.20 -9.45 8.36
C GLY A 482 19.46 -8.22 9.24
N ILE A 483 18.43 -7.52 9.70
CA ILE A 483 18.59 -6.37 10.56
C ILE A 483 18.61 -6.82 12.02
N THR A 484 19.74 -6.61 12.70
CA THR A 484 19.96 -7.04 14.08
C THR A 484 20.30 -5.86 14.99
N GLY A 485 19.77 -5.85 16.21
CA GLY A 485 20.15 -4.91 17.27
C GLY A 485 19.90 -3.44 16.91
N SER A 486 20.88 -2.57 17.16
CA SER A 486 20.77 -1.11 16.96
C SER A 486 20.63 -0.67 15.49
N ALA A 487 20.96 -1.53 14.53
CA ALA A 487 20.71 -1.24 13.11
C ALA A 487 19.22 -1.23 12.77
N TYR A 488 18.42 -1.99 13.51
CA TYR A 488 16.97 -2.02 13.41
C TYR A 488 16.30 -0.69 13.77
N GLU A 489 16.84 0.03 14.73
CA GLU A 489 16.33 1.34 15.14
C GLU A 489 16.66 2.45 14.12
N ARG A 490 17.61 2.19 13.19
CA ARG A 490 18.02 3.15 12.16
C ARG A 490 17.24 3.02 10.85
N GLU A 491 16.76 1.84 10.55
CA GLU A 491 15.92 1.59 9.37
C GLU A 491 14.47 1.93 9.70
N LYS A 492 14.16 3.21 9.62
CA LYS A 492 12.80 3.70 9.88
C LYS A 492 11.87 3.32 8.73
N PRO A 493 10.71 2.73 9.02
CA PRO A 493 9.74 2.42 7.99
C PRO A 493 9.21 3.70 7.34
N HIS A 494 8.96 3.58 6.05
CA HIS A 494 8.37 4.61 5.24
C HIS A 494 7.30 4.00 4.34
N TRP A 495 6.31 4.78 3.99
CA TRP A 495 5.36 4.42 2.96
C TRP A 495 5.84 4.97 1.62
N VAL A 496 6.13 4.07 0.69
CA VAL A 496 6.49 4.46 -0.68
C VAL A 496 5.20 4.76 -1.44
N GLU A 497 4.97 6.03 -1.71
CA GLU A 497 3.82 6.47 -2.49
C GLU A 497 4.08 6.31 -3.99
N MET A 498 5.30 6.61 -4.46
CA MET A 498 5.71 6.49 -5.85
C MET A 498 7.16 6.04 -5.98
N ARG A 499 7.40 5.05 -6.82
CA ARG A 499 8.75 4.61 -7.20
C ARG A 499 8.86 4.40 -8.70
N LEU A 500 10.09 4.39 -9.21
CA LEU A 500 10.38 4.41 -10.65
C LEU A 500 9.76 3.23 -11.41
N SER A 501 9.70 2.04 -10.81
CA SER A 501 9.08 0.88 -11.45
C SER A 501 7.57 1.06 -11.67
N ASP A 502 6.84 1.74 -10.77
CA ASP A 502 5.46 2.10 -11.05
C ASP A 502 5.35 3.09 -12.21
N LEU A 503 6.23 4.09 -12.25
CA LEU A 503 6.25 5.05 -13.35
C LEU A 503 6.57 4.37 -14.69
N TYR A 504 7.45 3.37 -14.71
CA TYR A 504 7.71 2.57 -15.92
C TYR A 504 6.46 1.82 -16.38
N LEU A 505 5.69 1.24 -15.46
CA LEU A 505 4.44 0.53 -15.78
C LEU A 505 3.32 1.50 -16.17
N ILE A 506 3.25 2.71 -15.59
CA ILE A 506 2.36 3.78 -16.02
C ILE A 506 2.68 4.20 -17.46
N TYR A 507 3.97 4.36 -17.78
CA TYR A 507 4.38 4.74 -19.13
C TYR A 507 4.13 3.63 -20.15
N ALA A 508 4.39 2.36 -19.79
CA ALA A 508 4.07 1.21 -20.64
C ALA A 508 2.57 1.19 -21.00
N GLU A 509 1.71 1.43 -20.00
CA GLU A 509 0.27 1.51 -20.20
C GLU A 509 -0.11 2.71 -21.08
N ALA A 510 0.49 3.88 -20.86
CA ALA A 510 0.22 5.06 -21.65
C ALA A 510 0.63 4.86 -23.13
N LEU A 511 1.77 4.22 -23.40
CA LEU A 511 2.20 3.85 -24.76
C LEU A 511 1.20 2.89 -25.43
N LEU A 512 0.72 1.91 -24.67
CA LEU A 512 -0.26 0.95 -25.16
C LEU A 512 -1.61 1.61 -25.46
N GLN A 513 -2.08 2.48 -24.57
CA GLN A 513 -3.41 3.09 -24.68
C GLN A 513 -3.45 4.26 -25.67
N ALA A 514 -2.42 5.11 -25.67
CA ALA A 514 -2.35 6.29 -26.53
C ALA A 514 -2.02 5.96 -27.98
N ASP A 515 -1.04 5.07 -28.20
CA ASP A 515 -0.44 4.84 -29.54
C ASP A 515 -0.65 3.40 -30.03
N GLY A 516 -1.12 2.48 -29.21
CA GLY A 516 -1.12 1.04 -29.54
C GLY A 516 0.30 0.48 -29.71
N ASN A 517 1.29 1.09 -29.07
CA ASN A 517 2.70 0.71 -29.24
C ASN A 517 3.09 -0.40 -28.26
N ASN A 518 2.64 -1.63 -28.57
CA ASN A 518 2.90 -2.81 -27.77
C ASN A 518 4.38 -3.09 -27.57
N VAL A 519 5.19 -2.93 -28.62
CA VAL A 519 6.63 -3.24 -28.57
C VAL A 519 7.35 -2.37 -27.57
N LYS A 520 7.12 -1.05 -27.63
CA LYS A 520 7.75 -0.12 -26.69
C LYS A 520 7.20 -0.27 -25.25
N ALA A 521 5.93 -0.62 -25.11
CA ALA A 521 5.36 -0.95 -23.80
C ALA A 521 6.06 -2.17 -23.18
N LEU A 522 6.29 -3.22 -23.96
CA LEU A 522 7.01 -4.42 -23.52
C LEU A 522 8.45 -4.10 -23.09
N GLU A 523 9.16 -3.18 -23.74
CA GLU A 523 10.50 -2.77 -23.34
C GLU A 523 10.55 -2.27 -21.88
N TYR A 524 9.55 -1.50 -21.46
CA TYR A 524 9.48 -0.97 -20.08
C TYR A 524 9.05 -2.02 -19.07
N ILE A 525 8.15 -2.93 -19.43
CA ILE A 525 7.78 -4.09 -18.63
C ILE A 525 9.01 -4.99 -18.44
N ASP A 526 9.74 -5.27 -19.50
CA ASP A 526 10.88 -6.19 -19.50
C ASP A 526 12.07 -5.66 -18.70
N LYS A 527 12.26 -4.34 -18.56
CA LYS A 527 13.25 -3.77 -17.64
C LYS A 527 12.99 -4.18 -16.20
N ILE A 528 11.72 -4.18 -15.77
CA ILE A 528 11.32 -4.58 -14.42
C ILE A 528 11.51 -6.08 -14.23
N ARG A 529 11.14 -6.88 -15.23
CA ARG A 529 11.32 -8.33 -15.23
C ARG A 529 12.79 -8.73 -15.19
N ALA A 530 13.63 -8.08 -16.00
CA ALA A 530 15.07 -8.35 -16.06
C ALA A 530 15.77 -8.08 -14.72
N ARG A 531 15.36 -7.05 -13.95
CA ARG A 531 15.89 -6.75 -12.62
C ARG A 531 15.81 -7.95 -11.67
N VAL A 532 14.81 -8.81 -11.83
CA VAL A 532 14.59 -10.00 -11.01
C VAL A 532 14.90 -11.30 -11.76
N GLY A 533 15.62 -11.21 -12.88
CA GLY A 533 16.12 -12.36 -13.62
C GLY A 533 15.08 -13.10 -14.47
N LEU A 534 13.90 -12.51 -14.66
CA LEU A 534 12.87 -13.09 -15.52
C LEU A 534 13.14 -12.74 -16.98
N LYS A 535 12.81 -13.66 -17.87
CA LYS A 535 12.82 -13.41 -19.31
C LYS A 535 11.72 -12.43 -19.74
N GLY A 536 11.86 -11.91 -20.96
CA GLY A 536 10.89 -10.99 -21.57
C GLY A 536 9.47 -11.56 -21.58
N LEU A 537 8.49 -10.66 -21.37
CA LEU A 537 7.09 -11.06 -21.19
C LEU A 537 6.53 -11.74 -22.44
N ALA A 538 6.81 -11.20 -23.62
CA ALA A 538 6.35 -11.77 -24.89
C ALA A 538 7.04 -13.12 -25.20
N GLU A 539 8.33 -13.29 -24.85
CA GLU A 539 9.03 -14.56 -24.99
C GLU A 539 8.39 -15.67 -24.14
N CYS A 540 7.92 -15.29 -22.94
CA CYS A 540 7.35 -16.23 -21.98
C CYS A 540 5.86 -16.57 -22.27
N ASN A 541 5.17 -15.76 -23.11
CA ASN A 541 3.77 -15.90 -23.45
C ASN A 541 3.56 -15.94 -24.99
N PRO A 542 4.14 -16.91 -25.71
CA PRO A 542 4.14 -16.89 -27.17
C PRO A 542 2.73 -17.05 -27.77
N SER A 543 1.81 -17.71 -27.09
CA SER A 543 0.42 -17.89 -27.54
C SER A 543 -0.41 -16.61 -27.50
N GLU A 544 -0.05 -15.65 -26.64
CA GLU A 544 -0.82 -14.43 -26.37
C GLU A 544 -0.62 -13.34 -27.42
N ASN A 545 0.41 -13.48 -28.27
CA ASN A 545 0.75 -12.49 -29.33
C ASN A 545 0.89 -11.05 -28.78
N LEU A 546 1.57 -10.89 -27.63
CA LEU A 546 1.63 -9.64 -26.88
C LEU A 546 2.21 -8.47 -27.67
N THR A 547 3.01 -8.72 -28.69
CA THR A 547 3.55 -7.68 -29.59
C THR A 547 2.50 -7.01 -30.48
N THR A 548 1.34 -7.63 -30.67
CA THR A 548 0.28 -7.15 -31.56
C THR A 548 -1.11 -7.16 -30.92
N ASN A 549 -1.34 -7.99 -29.90
CA ASN A 549 -2.60 -8.06 -29.20
C ASN A 549 -2.58 -7.09 -28.01
N LYS A 550 -3.29 -5.97 -28.19
CA LYS A 550 -3.38 -4.91 -27.19
C LYS A 550 -4.05 -5.36 -25.89
N ASP A 551 -5.14 -6.12 -26.02
CA ASP A 551 -5.95 -6.51 -24.87
C ASP A 551 -5.21 -7.55 -24.00
N SER A 552 -4.60 -8.56 -24.62
CA SER A 552 -3.75 -9.50 -23.91
C SER A 552 -2.56 -8.82 -23.24
N LEU A 553 -1.93 -7.86 -23.91
CA LEU A 553 -0.83 -7.11 -23.27
C LEU A 553 -1.30 -6.26 -22.09
N LEU A 554 -2.49 -5.69 -22.17
CA LEU A 554 -3.06 -4.94 -21.03
C LEU A 554 -3.31 -5.86 -19.83
N GLU A 555 -3.88 -7.05 -20.02
CA GLU A 555 -4.08 -8.02 -18.94
C GLU A 555 -2.75 -8.43 -18.29
N GLU A 556 -1.75 -8.72 -19.09
CA GLU A 556 -0.41 -9.07 -18.61
C GLU A 556 0.29 -7.90 -17.91
N LEU A 557 0.12 -6.67 -18.39
CA LEU A 557 0.64 -5.47 -17.74
C LEU A 557 -0.01 -5.27 -16.36
N LEU A 558 -1.34 -5.43 -16.25
CA LEU A 558 -2.05 -5.33 -14.97
C LEU A 558 -1.65 -6.45 -14.00
N ARG A 559 -1.34 -7.65 -14.51
CA ARG A 559 -0.77 -8.75 -13.72
C ARG A 559 0.65 -8.43 -13.26
N GLU A 560 1.51 -7.91 -14.14
CA GLU A 560 2.88 -7.51 -13.80
C GLU A 560 2.89 -6.38 -12.76
N ARG A 561 1.96 -5.41 -12.87
CA ARG A 561 1.74 -4.39 -11.85
C ARG A 561 1.37 -5.00 -10.49
N ALA A 562 0.51 -6.01 -10.44
CA ALA A 562 0.14 -6.69 -9.21
C ALA A 562 1.36 -7.40 -8.57
N CYS A 563 2.19 -8.08 -9.36
CA CYS A 563 3.41 -8.74 -8.88
C CYS A 563 4.46 -7.75 -8.37
N GLU A 564 4.66 -6.65 -9.09
CA GLU A 564 5.66 -5.64 -8.76
C GLU A 564 5.24 -4.77 -7.58
N LEU A 565 4.00 -4.29 -7.59
CA LEU A 565 3.48 -3.28 -6.68
C LEU A 565 2.54 -3.84 -5.61
N GLY A 566 2.53 -5.16 -5.42
CA GLY A 566 1.68 -5.79 -4.40
C GLY A 566 1.89 -5.16 -3.03
N PHE A 567 0.80 -4.86 -2.34
CA PHE A 567 0.76 -4.11 -1.07
C PHE A 567 1.34 -2.67 -1.14
N GLU A 568 1.15 -2.00 -2.29
CA GLU A 568 1.45 -0.58 -2.48
C GLU A 568 0.19 0.20 -2.91
N ASN A 569 -0.99 -0.27 -2.54
CA ASN A 569 -2.30 0.32 -2.83
C ASN A 569 -2.56 0.57 -4.33
N THR A 570 -2.11 -0.33 -5.19
CA THR A 570 -2.28 -0.19 -6.65
C THR A 570 -3.36 -1.12 -7.21
N ARG A 571 -3.39 -2.39 -6.79
CA ARG A 571 -4.27 -3.42 -7.39
C ARG A 571 -5.76 -3.08 -7.30
N PHE A 572 -6.24 -2.65 -6.15
CA PHE A 572 -7.63 -2.25 -5.98
C PHE A 572 -8.03 -1.14 -6.96
N PHE A 573 -7.16 -0.14 -7.12
CA PHE A 573 -7.41 0.94 -8.06
C PHE A 573 -7.29 0.50 -9.52
N ASP A 574 -6.41 -0.44 -9.85
CA ASP A 574 -6.33 -1.02 -11.19
C ASP A 574 -7.63 -1.78 -11.55
N MET A 575 -8.15 -2.59 -10.63
CA MET A 575 -9.44 -3.28 -10.81
C MET A 575 -10.60 -2.28 -10.96
N LYS A 576 -10.60 -1.23 -10.15
CA LYS A 576 -11.62 -0.20 -10.12
C LYS A 576 -11.63 0.65 -11.39
N ARG A 577 -10.46 1.18 -11.80
CA ARG A 577 -10.35 2.06 -12.97
C ARG A 577 -10.62 1.35 -14.30
N TYR A 578 -10.45 0.03 -14.37
CA TYR A 578 -10.81 -0.81 -15.51
C TYR A 578 -12.19 -1.47 -15.39
N LYS A 579 -12.97 -1.12 -14.37
CA LYS A 579 -14.33 -1.65 -14.13
C LYS A 579 -14.38 -3.19 -14.11
N ARG A 580 -13.43 -3.83 -13.40
CA ARG A 580 -13.25 -5.29 -13.37
C ARG A 580 -14.25 -5.97 -12.45
N THR A 581 -15.54 -5.90 -12.82
CA THR A 581 -16.63 -6.61 -12.12
C THR A 581 -16.36 -8.10 -12.01
N ASP A 582 -15.76 -8.71 -13.04
CA ASP A 582 -15.34 -10.10 -13.07
C ASP A 582 -14.40 -10.46 -11.91
N LEU A 583 -13.38 -9.64 -11.65
CA LEU A 583 -12.43 -9.87 -10.56
C LEU A 583 -13.05 -9.58 -9.18
N PHE A 584 -13.92 -8.58 -9.06
CA PHE A 584 -14.63 -8.31 -7.82
C PHE A 584 -15.64 -9.39 -7.46
N SER A 585 -16.29 -10.02 -8.45
CA SER A 585 -17.33 -11.03 -8.24
C SER A 585 -16.78 -12.44 -8.04
N ARG A 586 -15.50 -12.70 -8.31
CA ARG A 586 -14.96 -14.05 -8.16
C ARG A 586 -14.70 -14.43 -6.71
N THR A 587 -15.04 -15.66 -6.37
CA THR A 587 -14.64 -16.25 -5.07
C THR A 587 -13.13 -16.43 -5.03
N LEU A 588 -12.52 -15.98 -3.94
CA LEU A 588 -11.09 -16.13 -3.72
C LEU A 588 -10.76 -17.43 -2.99
N HIS A 589 -9.54 -17.93 -3.17
CA HIS A 589 -9.10 -19.19 -2.64
C HIS A 589 -7.95 -19.04 -1.64
N ARG A 590 -7.84 -20.05 -0.81
CA ARG A 590 -6.78 -20.28 0.16
C ARG A 590 -6.06 -21.58 -0.15
N LEU A 591 -4.83 -21.72 0.32
CA LEU A 591 -4.06 -22.94 0.27
C LEU A 591 -4.06 -23.62 1.64
N VAL A 592 -4.39 -24.92 1.67
CA VAL A 592 -4.19 -25.77 2.84
C VAL A 592 -3.20 -26.86 2.48
N ILE A 593 -2.17 -27.01 3.31
CA ILE A 593 -1.08 -27.94 3.08
C ILE A 593 -1.14 -29.04 4.13
N TYR A 594 -1.26 -30.28 3.70
CA TYR A 594 -1.19 -31.44 4.54
C TYR A 594 0.13 -32.17 4.31
N ARG A 595 0.75 -32.58 5.39
CA ARG A 595 1.94 -33.40 5.28
C ARG A 595 1.56 -34.85 4.99
N GLN A 596 2.35 -35.51 4.16
CA GLN A 596 2.25 -36.95 3.94
C GLN A 596 3.27 -37.70 4.81
N VAL A 597 2.92 -38.90 5.21
CA VAL A 597 3.74 -39.81 6.01
C VAL A 597 3.84 -41.14 5.27
N LYS A 598 5.04 -41.68 5.16
CA LYS A 598 5.25 -42.99 4.58
C LYS A 598 4.84 -44.08 5.55
N ASP A 599 3.97 -44.99 5.12
CA ASP A 599 3.66 -46.21 5.83
C ASP A 599 4.82 -47.20 5.73
N ASP A 600 5.40 -47.60 6.85
CA ASP A 600 6.56 -48.50 6.87
C ASP A 600 6.23 -49.93 6.41
N ALA A 601 4.94 -50.35 6.47
CA ALA A 601 4.51 -51.66 6.09
C ALA A 601 4.20 -51.78 4.57
N THR A 602 3.59 -50.75 4.02
CA THR A 602 3.19 -50.74 2.60
C THR A 602 4.17 -50.00 1.70
N GLY A 603 5.00 -49.11 2.27
CA GLY A 603 5.85 -48.20 1.54
C GLY A 603 5.13 -47.06 0.85
N GLU A 604 3.83 -46.92 1.03
CA GLU A 604 3.00 -45.89 0.44
C GLU A 604 2.97 -44.62 1.28
N TRP A 605 2.68 -43.47 0.65
CA TRP A 605 2.53 -42.18 1.29
C TRP A 605 1.08 -41.90 1.63
N GLU A 606 0.80 -41.69 2.93
CA GLU A 606 -0.54 -41.36 3.41
C GLU A 606 -0.62 -39.88 3.84
N THR A 607 -1.70 -39.23 3.44
CA THR A 607 -2.00 -37.88 3.89
C THR A 607 -2.41 -37.88 5.37
N THR A 608 -1.67 -37.17 6.20
CA THR A 608 -2.08 -36.96 7.59
C THR A 608 -2.97 -35.73 7.65
N THR A 609 -4.25 -35.95 7.88
CA THR A 609 -5.23 -34.88 8.12
C THR A 609 -5.04 -34.20 9.45
N ASN A 610 -4.11 -34.69 10.32
CA ASN A 610 -4.08 -34.28 11.70
C ASN A 610 -2.74 -34.46 12.41
N LYS A 611 -2.38 -33.49 13.20
CA LYS A 611 -2.10 -33.66 14.62
C LYS A 611 -0.79 -34.34 15.00
N TRP A 612 0.12 -34.60 14.07
CA TRP A 612 1.44 -34.98 14.60
C TRP A 612 2.04 -33.89 15.48
N TYR A 613 1.50 -32.67 15.38
CA TYR A 613 1.85 -31.57 16.26
C TYR A 613 1.38 -31.80 17.72
N ASN A 614 0.30 -32.52 17.96
CA ASN A 614 -0.28 -32.76 19.30
C ASN A 614 0.42 -33.90 20.05
N GLY A 615 1.71 -33.94 20.07
CA GLY A 615 2.46 -34.93 20.85
C GLY A 615 3.16 -35.98 20.00
N ASP A 616 2.78 -36.15 18.75
CA ASP A 616 3.38 -37.12 17.84
C ASP A 616 4.80 -36.74 17.38
N ARG A 617 5.31 -35.61 17.85
CA ARG A 617 6.74 -35.27 17.74
C ARG A 617 7.66 -36.34 18.35
N THR A 618 7.11 -37.19 19.20
CA THR A 618 7.78 -38.35 19.76
C THR A 618 7.59 -39.62 18.93
N ASN A 619 6.65 -39.63 17.98
CA ASN A 619 6.46 -40.77 17.10
C ASN A 619 7.69 -40.86 16.17
N LYS A 620 8.33 -42.02 16.15
CA LYS A 620 9.52 -42.27 15.32
C LYS A 620 9.27 -42.05 13.83
N LYS A 621 8.05 -42.31 13.34
CA LYS A 621 7.61 -42.02 11.96
C LYS A 621 7.56 -40.52 11.65
N LEU A 622 7.38 -39.68 12.67
CA LEU A 622 7.15 -38.25 12.55
C LEU A 622 8.25 -37.45 13.29
N ASN A 623 9.34 -38.09 13.67
CA ASN A 623 10.46 -37.44 14.33
C ASN A 623 11.07 -36.42 13.36
N LYS A 624 11.29 -35.18 13.83
CA LYS A 624 11.96 -34.15 13.07
C LYS A 624 13.38 -34.50 12.59
N ASN A 625 13.93 -35.59 13.08
CA ASN A 625 15.19 -36.15 12.61
C ASN A 625 15.01 -37.21 11.50
N ASN A 626 13.77 -37.47 11.07
CA ASN A 626 13.50 -38.35 9.93
C ASN A 626 13.61 -37.54 8.63
N ASP A 627 14.42 -38.00 7.67
CA ASP A 627 14.68 -37.32 6.41
C ASP A 627 13.42 -37.06 5.59
N ALA A 628 12.40 -37.92 5.69
CA ALA A 628 11.08 -37.75 5.08
C ALA A 628 10.30 -36.52 5.59
N TRP A 629 10.73 -35.94 6.68
CA TRP A 629 10.03 -34.83 7.34
C TRP A 629 9.99 -33.54 6.51
N TYR A 630 11.00 -33.28 5.70
CA TYR A 630 11.14 -32.00 4.99
C TYR A 630 11.11 -32.11 3.47
N GLU A 631 10.93 -33.26 2.92
CA GLU A 631 10.88 -33.38 1.46
C GLU A 631 9.61 -32.71 0.90
N PRO A 632 9.73 -31.75 -0.04
CA PRO A 632 8.58 -31.10 -0.65
C PRO A 632 7.61 -32.06 -1.33
N SER A 633 8.15 -33.17 -1.87
CA SER A 633 7.38 -34.24 -2.49
C SER A 633 6.41 -35.00 -1.57
N HIS A 634 6.37 -34.61 -0.29
CA HIS A 634 5.56 -35.29 0.70
C HIS A 634 4.52 -34.36 1.32
N PHE A 635 3.98 -33.45 0.54
CA PHE A 635 2.87 -32.61 0.91
C PHE A 635 1.72 -32.76 -0.07
N GLU A 636 0.50 -32.78 0.43
CA GLU A 636 -0.72 -32.59 -0.35
C GLU A 636 -1.15 -31.14 -0.26
N TYR A 637 -1.38 -30.51 -1.41
CA TYR A 637 -1.81 -29.12 -1.51
C TYR A 637 -3.28 -29.06 -1.91
N LYS A 638 -4.11 -28.35 -1.13
CA LYS A 638 -5.55 -28.18 -1.41
C LYS A 638 -5.88 -26.72 -1.61
N ARG A 639 -6.28 -26.37 -2.81
CA ARG A 639 -6.88 -25.07 -3.15
C ARG A 639 -8.35 -25.09 -2.74
N LEU A 640 -8.72 -24.29 -1.75
CA LEU A 640 -10.06 -24.26 -1.18
C LEU A 640 -10.62 -22.83 -1.20
N PRO A 641 -11.95 -22.65 -1.36
CA PRO A 641 -12.55 -21.33 -1.25
C PRO A 641 -12.35 -20.72 0.15
N ILE A 642 -12.20 -19.41 0.21
CA ILE A 642 -12.18 -18.66 1.46
C ILE A 642 -13.62 -18.58 1.98
N THR A 643 -13.84 -18.99 3.23
CA THR A 643 -15.17 -19.00 3.87
C THR A 643 -15.29 -18.00 5.00
N THR A 644 -14.21 -17.70 5.72
CA THR A 644 -14.19 -16.66 6.76
C THR A 644 -13.89 -15.32 6.14
N GLY A 645 -14.78 -14.34 6.32
CA GLY A 645 -14.71 -13.05 5.65
C GLY A 645 -15.07 -13.15 4.18
N ALA A 646 -15.90 -14.13 3.81
CA ALA A 646 -16.49 -14.19 2.46
C ALA A 646 -17.18 -12.86 2.15
N ARG A 647 -16.91 -12.33 0.95
CA ARG A 647 -17.40 -11.01 0.55
C ARG A 647 -18.79 -11.13 -0.06
N ALA A 648 -19.70 -10.27 0.35
CA ALA A 648 -21.06 -10.23 -0.23
C ALA A 648 -21.02 -10.07 -1.75
N TRP A 649 -20.11 -9.28 -2.27
CA TRP A 649 -19.95 -9.04 -3.70
C TRP A 649 -19.50 -10.26 -4.54
N TRP A 650 -19.03 -11.35 -3.93
CA TRP A 650 -18.82 -12.61 -4.67
C TRP A 650 -20.11 -13.25 -5.16
N ASN A 651 -21.23 -12.89 -4.55
CA ASN A 651 -22.57 -13.30 -4.99
C ASN A 651 -23.18 -12.35 -6.03
N GLY A 652 -22.54 -11.20 -6.27
CA GLY A 652 -22.97 -10.18 -7.21
C GLY A 652 -22.40 -8.81 -6.83
N PHE A 653 -21.44 -8.33 -7.62
CA PHE A 653 -20.86 -7.01 -7.44
C PHE A 653 -21.78 -5.94 -8.04
N ASP A 654 -22.28 -5.04 -7.20
CA ASP A 654 -23.03 -3.88 -7.67
C ASP A 654 -22.03 -2.80 -8.14
N VAL A 655 -22.20 -2.33 -9.36
CA VAL A 655 -21.30 -1.33 -9.97
C VAL A 655 -21.30 0.02 -9.21
N LYS A 656 -22.27 0.29 -8.32
CA LYS A 656 -22.22 1.45 -7.42
C LYS A 656 -20.94 1.49 -6.59
N TRP A 657 -20.36 0.32 -6.27
CA TRP A 657 -19.15 0.15 -5.47
C TRP A 657 -17.88 0.70 -6.14
N TYR A 658 -17.93 1.06 -7.41
CA TYR A 658 -16.79 1.71 -8.05
C TYR A 658 -16.51 3.11 -7.48
N LEU A 659 -17.53 3.82 -6.95
CA LEU A 659 -17.32 5.05 -6.18
C LEU A 659 -18.00 4.92 -4.83
N PHE A 660 -17.34 5.44 -3.79
CA PHE A 660 -17.89 5.40 -2.44
C PHE A 660 -19.01 6.43 -2.26
N PRO A 661 -19.96 6.19 -1.34
CA PRO A 661 -20.95 7.18 -1.00
C PRO A 661 -20.33 8.33 -0.21
N PHE A 662 -20.76 9.56 -0.51
CA PHE A 662 -20.51 10.68 0.40
C PHE A 662 -21.29 10.49 1.70
N PRO A 663 -20.74 10.95 2.85
CA PRO A 663 -21.44 10.90 4.12
C PRO A 663 -22.81 11.59 4.00
N GLN A 664 -23.85 10.93 4.50
CA GLN A 664 -25.21 11.48 4.46
C GLN A 664 -25.30 12.83 5.18
N THR A 665 -24.53 13.00 6.26
CA THR A 665 -24.45 14.28 7.00
C THR A 665 -23.97 15.42 6.13
N GLU A 666 -23.04 15.18 5.20
CA GLU A 666 -22.53 16.19 4.28
C GLU A 666 -23.48 16.43 3.11
N VAL A 667 -24.10 15.37 2.58
CA VAL A 667 -25.13 15.49 1.52
C VAL A 667 -26.35 16.31 2.00
N LEU A 668 -26.79 16.12 3.25
CA LEU A 668 -27.90 16.84 3.84
C LEU A 668 -27.66 18.36 4.04
N LYS A 669 -26.40 18.79 4.01
CA LYS A 669 -26.05 20.23 4.01
C LYS A 669 -26.35 20.91 2.66
N GLY A 670 -26.67 20.15 1.60
CA GLY A 670 -27.14 20.64 0.31
C GLY A 670 -26.07 21.03 -0.71
N TYR A 671 -24.77 20.95 -0.38
CA TYR A 671 -23.68 21.30 -1.30
C TYR A 671 -23.12 20.08 -2.05
N LEU A 672 -23.44 18.87 -1.58
CA LEU A 672 -22.99 17.62 -2.21
C LEU A 672 -24.15 16.86 -2.84
N VAL A 673 -23.98 16.49 -4.09
CA VAL A 673 -24.80 15.49 -4.79
C VAL A 673 -24.18 14.12 -4.57
N GLN A 674 -24.98 13.14 -4.14
CA GLN A 674 -24.53 11.78 -3.85
C GLN A 674 -24.00 11.06 -5.11
N ASN A 675 -23.15 10.06 -4.93
CA ASN A 675 -22.70 9.19 -6.02
C ASN A 675 -23.83 8.26 -6.51
N PRO A 676 -23.81 7.88 -7.81
CA PRO A 676 -24.85 7.02 -8.37
C PRO A 676 -24.98 5.69 -7.60
N GLY A 677 -26.22 5.28 -7.34
CA GLY A 677 -26.56 4.03 -6.66
C GLY A 677 -26.59 4.08 -5.12
N TRP A 678 -26.25 5.23 -4.51
CA TRP A 678 -26.19 5.40 -3.05
C TRP A 678 -27.30 6.28 -2.46
#